data_0e24420a1f7d34c1b9fd242c014de573
#
_entry.id   0e24420a1f7d34c1b9fd242c014de573
#
_cell.length_a   1.000
_cell.length_b   1.000
_cell.length_c   1.000
_cell.angle_alpha   90.00
_cell.angle_beta   90.00
_cell.angle_gamma   90.00
#
_symmetry.space_group_name_H-M   'P 1'
#
loop_
_entity.id
_entity.type
_entity.pdbx_description
1 polymer ?
#
loop_
_entity_poly.entity_id
_entity_poly.type
_entity_poly.pdbx_seq_one_letter_code
_entity_poly.pdbx_strand_id
1 'polypeptide(L)'
;MLVSLTAILFAFIGIALGYGGIKLALLGGSLYYIIIAAGFLLTAFLLFTRRAAALWVYALIILGTLGWAIYEVGFDWWPLGSRGGIIVLLGLWLLLPPIRKALSPASREIAPTVEEARAGNASPLPLLAAIAAALIVAGVAISKDPHNLDGSLPTEEVAAAPDTGNAVPDGEWHQYGRTQYGQRYSPLTQITPENVAKLELAWQYRTGDVRQPQDVTETTYQVTPLKIEDTLYLCTPHNIAIALDADTGKEKWRYNPEVSANTQRQHQTCRGVTYWKDQTVAADQACYERVYLPTSDAHLIALDAKTGQICESFADKGVLDLTRGMKYNPSGYYYSTSPPTAIDGKIIVGGAVNDNFSTEEQSGVIRAFDILTGQLLWNWDSGNPDVTTPIAEGEHYTTNSPNSWSVFSADEKLGLIYIPLGNQVPDQLGMGRSEAVEKYSSSITALDVNTGQVRWVRQTVHHDLWDMDVPAQPVLLDITKDGQAVPALVGPTKQGDIYVLDRRTGEPIIPVTEVAAPKGAIPEDFSAPTQPLSGLTFNPPPLTEANMWGATMFDQLACRIQFRSLRYEGRYTPPSLQGTIVYPGNFGVFNWGSVAVDPKRQVMFGMPTYLAFTSRLVPADQIPPKGEDEKASEQGLNRNDGAPYGVFMGPFLSPLGIPCQSPPWGYVAGVDLRTGKIAYKHKNGTVEDMAPVPIPLKLGVPGIGGPMITAGGVAFLGAAVDDYLRAYDLTTGKQLWQTRLPAGGQSTPMSYTGKDGKQYVLIVAGGHGSVGTKAGDYVMSYKLP
;
A
#
# COMPACT_ATOMS: atom_id res chain seq x y z
N MET A 1 -6.46 22.39 47.23
CA MET A 1 -6.89 21.18 46.50
C MET A 1 -6.35 21.11 45.09
N LEU A 2 -6.67 22.06 44.18
CA LEU A 2 -6.24 22.00 42.77
C LEU A 2 -4.72 21.89 42.58
N VAL A 3 -3.91 22.72 43.26
CA VAL A 3 -2.44 22.68 43.17
C VAL A 3 -1.87 21.33 43.66
N SER A 4 -2.44 20.75 44.73
CA SER A 4 -1.98 19.43 45.21
C SER A 4 -2.31 18.33 44.23
N LEU A 5 -3.50 18.36 43.56
CA LEU A 5 -3.85 17.44 42.49
C LEU A 5 -2.94 17.62 41.25
N THR A 6 -2.61 18.87 40.92
CA THR A 6 -1.65 19.16 39.86
C THR A 6 -0.26 18.62 40.18
N ALA A 7 0.20 18.79 41.44
CA ALA A 7 1.47 18.23 41.90
C ALA A 7 1.52 16.69 41.79
N ILE A 8 0.43 16.01 42.16
CA ILE A 8 0.30 14.54 42.02
C ILE A 8 0.36 14.13 40.55
N LEU A 9 -0.36 14.82 39.65
CA LEU A 9 -0.32 14.57 38.24
C LEU A 9 1.10 14.72 37.68
N PHE A 10 1.80 15.80 38.04
CA PHE A 10 3.18 16.03 37.56
C PHE A 10 4.16 15.00 38.14
N ALA A 11 3.97 14.56 39.38
CA ALA A 11 4.77 13.47 39.96
C ALA A 11 4.54 12.16 39.20
N PHE A 12 3.29 11.82 38.89
CA PHE A 12 2.96 10.63 38.10
C PHE A 12 3.59 10.68 36.69
N ILE A 13 3.47 11.81 36.00
CA ILE A 13 4.12 12.03 34.67
C ILE A 13 5.63 11.86 34.81
N GLY A 14 6.26 12.47 35.80
CA GLY A 14 7.70 12.36 36.05
C GLY A 14 8.16 10.94 36.30
N ILE A 15 7.41 10.16 37.10
CA ILE A 15 7.72 8.75 37.39
C ILE A 15 7.59 7.91 36.09
N ALA A 16 6.50 8.08 35.34
CA ALA A 16 6.27 7.34 34.10
C ALA A 16 7.35 7.60 33.04
N LEU A 17 7.70 8.88 32.82
CA LEU A 17 8.78 9.29 31.94
C LEU A 17 10.15 8.82 32.42
N GLY A 18 10.39 8.84 33.73
CA GLY A 18 11.63 8.37 34.33
C GLY A 18 11.83 6.87 34.15
N TYR A 19 10.79 6.07 34.40
CA TYR A 19 10.82 4.62 34.16
C TYR A 19 11.11 4.27 32.71
N GLY A 20 10.33 4.83 31.78
CA GLY A 20 10.53 4.60 30.36
C GLY A 20 11.87 5.17 29.85
N GLY A 21 12.26 6.36 30.36
CA GLY A 21 13.55 6.99 30.01
C GLY A 21 14.76 6.18 30.45
N ILE A 22 14.72 5.57 31.65
CA ILE A 22 15.78 4.65 32.11
C ILE A 22 15.84 3.42 31.18
N LYS A 23 14.69 2.82 30.87
CA LYS A 23 14.64 1.68 29.94
C LYS A 23 15.21 2.04 28.57
N LEU A 24 14.87 3.20 28.02
CA LEU A 24 15.39 3.69 26.75
C LEU A 24 16.92 3.90 26.81
N ALA A 25 17.41 4.53 27.88
CA ALA A 25 18.84 4.77 28.09
C ALA A 25 19.66 3.48 28.19
N LEU A 26 19.13 2.45 28.86
CA LEU A 26 19.75 1.12 28.94
C LEU A 26 19.87 0.45 27.57
N LEU A 27 18.98 0.78 26.62
CA LEU A 27 19.04 0.35 25.23
C LEU A 27 19.91 1.27 24.34
N GLY A 28 20.64 2.22 24.91
CA GLY A 28 21.51 3.17 24.19
C GLY A 28 20.72 4.29 23.50
N GLY A 29 19.49 4.57 23.91
CA GLY A 29 18.65 5.64 23.39
C GLY A 29 18.82 6.97 24.09
N SER A 30 17.96 7.94 23.75
CA SER A 30 18.02 9.34 24.22
C SER A 30 17.88 9.46 25.74
N LEU A 31 18.75 10.25 26.37
CA LEU A 31 18.70 10.61 27.78
C LEU A 31 17.65 11.69 28.08
N TYR A 32 17.07 12.31 27.09
CA TYR A 32 16.10 13.41 27.23
C TYR A 32 15.00 13.08 28.22
N TYR A 33 14.43 11.88 28.15
CA TYR A 33 13.29 11.49 28.99
C TYR A 33 13.64 11.39 30.48
N ILE A 34 14.88 11.04 30.82
CA ILE A 34 15.37 11.06 32.22
C ILE A 34 15.48 12.51 32.72
N ILE A 35 16.06 13.39 31.90
CA ILE A 35 16.24 14.80 32.23
C ILE A 35 14.88 15.48 32.42
N ILE A 36 13.94 15.26 31.53
CA ILE A 36 12.62 15.86 31.60
C ILE A 36 11.80 15.31 32.81
N ALA A 37 11.95 14.01 33.08
CA ALA A 37 11.36 13.38 34.26
C ALA A 37 11.81 14.03 35.56
N ALA A 38 13.12 14.28 35.72
CA ALA A 38 13.65 15.00 36.87
C ALA A 38 13.07 16.43 36.97
N GLY A 39 12.89 17.12 35.84
CA GLY A 39 12.23 18.42 35.78
C GLY A 39 10.77 18.36 36.23
N PHE A 40 9.99 17.35 35.78
CA PHE A 40 8.61 17.14 36.22
C PHE A 40 8.52 16.85 37.71
N LEU A 41 9.39 15.98 38.27
CA LEU A 41 9.42 15.65 39.69
C LEU A 41 9.80 16.88 40.57
N LEU A 42 10.77 17.67 40.09
CA LEU A 42 11.12 18.93 40.79
C LEU A 42 9.95 19.93 40.73
N THR A 43 9.28 20.06 39.60
CA THR A 43 8.09 20.90 39.46
C THR A 43 6.98 20.43 40.41
N ALA A 44 6.72 19.11 40.48
CA ALA A 44 5.75 18.50 41.38
C ALA A 44 6.05 18.82 42.84
N PHE A 45 7.31 18.69 43.26
CA PHE A 45 7.76 19.02 44.61
C PHE A 45 7.54 20.51 44.91
N LEU A 46 7.89 21.42 44.00
CA LEU A 46 7.71 22.86 44.15
C LEU A 46 6.22 23.26 44.19
N LEU A 47 5.37 22.59 43.40
CA LEU A 47 3.91 22.77 43.45
C LEU A 47 3.34 22.28 44.80
N PHE A 48 3.79 21.12 45.27
CA PHE A 48 3.35 20.59 46.55
C PHE A 48 3.73 21.50 47.71
N THR A 49 4.95 22.07 47.70
CA THR A 49 5.44 23.05 48.66
C THR A 49 4.98 24.48 48.38
N ARG A 50 4.11 24.68 47.38
CA ARG A 50 3.54 25.98 46.97
C ARG A 50 4.60 27.06 46.68
N ARG A 51 5.70 26.68 46.03
CA ARG A 51 6.80 27.62 45.66
C ARG A 51 6.62 28.17 44.23
N ALA A 52 6.70 29.48 44.08
CA ALA A 52 6.63 30.17 42.79
C ALA A 52 7.70 29.73 41.76
N ALA A 53 8.84 29.20 42.28
CA ALA A 53 9.90 28.61 41.46
C ALA A 53 9.41 27.49 40.55
N ALA A 54 8.26 26.83 40.82
CA ALA A 54 7.63 25.84 39.92
C ALA A 54 7.42 26.40 38.53
N LEU A 55 7.02 27.66 38.37
CA LEU A 55 6.81 28.29 37.06
C LEU A 55 8.11 28.49 36.28
N TRP A 56 9.20 28.78 36.98
CA TRP A 56 10.54 28.91 36.37
C TRP A 56 11.09 27.56 35.90
N VAL A 57 11.01 26.56 36.75
CA VAL A 57 11.45 25.19 36.40
C VAL A 57 10.67 24.69 35.20
N TYR A 58 9.34 24.94 35.19
CA TYR A 58 8.51 24.50 34.07
C TYR A 58 8.79 25.28 32.76
N ALA A 59 9.10 26.55 32.86
CA ALA A 59 9.57 27.34 31.70
C ALA A 59 10.87 26.74 31.12
N LEU A 60 11.81 26.31 31.95
CA LEU A 60 13.03 25.63 31.51
C LEU A 60 12.72 24.26 30.86
N ILE A 61 11.71 23.53 31.36
CA ILE A 61 11.23 22.29 30.74
C ILE A 61 10.75 22.59 29.31
N ILE A 62 9.90 23.62 29.12
CA ILE A 62 9.41 24.00 27.77
C ILE A 62 10.58 24.37 26.86
N LEU A 63 11.48 25.24 27.29
CA LEU A 63 12.60 25.69 26.48
C LEU A 63 13.60 24.57 26.16
N GLY A 64 13.90 23.71 27.14
CA GLY A 64 14.76 22.54 26.96
C GLY A 64 14.17 21.53 25.97
N THR A 65 12.86 21.25 26.10
CA THR A 65 12.12 20.39 25.16
C THR A 65 12.11 20.99 23.75
N LEU A 66 11.86 22.29 23.64
CA LEU A 66 11.84 22.99 22.35
C LEU A 66 13.21 22.90 21.65
N GLY A 67 14.30 23.18 22.39
CA GLY A 67 15.66 23.08 21.86
C GLY A 67 16.00 21.65 21.42
N TRP A 68 15.66 20.63 22.24
CA TRP A 68 15.86 19.24 21.88
C TRP A 68 15.01 18.82 20.67
N ALA A 69 13.74 19.21 20.63
CA ALA A 69 12.85 18.87 19.52
C ALA A 69 13.33 19.46 18.19
N ILE A 70 13.74 20.76 18.19
CA ILE A 70 14.32 21.39 16.98
C ILE A 70 15.62 20.70 16.56
N TYR A 71 16.48 20.30 17.52
CA TYR A 71 17.71 19.58 17.22
C TYR A 71 17.44 18.23 16.52
N GLU A 72 16.41 17.48 16.97
CA GLU A 72 16.10 16.14 16.41
C GLU A 72 15.35 16.18 15.08
N VAL A 73 14.36 17.08 14.93
CA VAL A 73 13.40 17.03 13.81
C VAL A 73 13.25 18.37 13.08
N GLY A 74 14.05 19.37 13.41
CA GLY A 74 13.97 20.67 12.78
C GLY A 74 12.60 21.34 12.98
N PHE A 75 12.04 21.86 11.90
CA PHE A 75 10.73 22.53 11.88
C PHE A 75 9.65 21.64 11.24
N ASP A 76 9.74 20.33 11.39
CA ASP A 76 8.66 19.43 10.99
C ASP A 76 7.54 19.45 12.03
N TRP A 77 6.36 19.91 11.62
CA TRP A 77 5.24 20.17 12.53
C TRP A 77 4.79 18.95 13.33
N TRP A 78 4.58 17.79 12.67
CA TRP A 78 4.03 16.62 13.34
C TRP A 78 4.97 16.01 14.38
N PRO A 79 6.24 15.78 14.07
CA PRO A 79 7.22 15.38 15.08
C PRO A 79 7.44 16.41 16.19
N LEU A 80 7.43 17.72 15.88
CA LEU A 80 7.52 18.77 16.90
C LEU A 80 6.31 18.76 17.84
N GLY A 81 5.10 18.66 17.27
CA GLY A 81 3.85 18.65 18.03
C GLY A 81 3.77 17.50 19.02
N SER A 82 4.19 16.30 18.62
CA SER A 82 4.22 15.12 19.49
C SER A 82 5.19 15.25 20.67
N ARG A 83 6.29 15.98 20.50
CA ARG A 83 7.30 16.22 21.55
C ARG A 83 6.89 17.29 22.54
N GLY A 84 6.34 18.40 22.03
CA GLY A 84 6.09 19.60 22.84
C GLY A 84 4.63 19.85 23.22
N GLY A 85 3.67 19.28 22.49
CA GLY A 85 2.25 19.66 22.61
C GLY A 85 1.68 19.53 24.02
N ILE A 86 1.81 18.35 24.64
CA ILE A 86 1.33 18.13 26.01
C ILE A 86 2.08 19.02 27.00
N ILE A 87 3.38 19.22 26.83
CA ILE A 87 4.20 20.06 27.71
C ILE A 87 3.72 21.51 27.67
N VAL A 88 3.41 22.05 26.51
CA VAL A 88 2.84 23.39 26.35
C VAL A 88 1.44 23.49 26.97
N LEU A 89 0.58 22.50 26.75
CA LEU A 89 -0.76 22.43 27.35
C LEU A 89 -0.71 22.42 28.89
N LEU A 90 0.19 21.65 29.48
CA LEU A 90 0.42 21.63 30.94
C LEU A 90 0.99 22.99 31.43
N GLY A 91 1.80 23.65 30.62
CA GLY A 91 2.27 25.03 30.88
C GLY A 91 1.11 26.03 30.92
N LEU A 92 0.19 25.96 29.98
CA LEU A 92 -1.04 26.74 29.97
C LEU A 92 -1.92 26.45 31.22
N TRP A 93 -2.00 25.18 31.62
CA TRP A 93 -2.68 24.75 32.84
C TRP A 93 -2.08 25.42 34.08
N LEU A 94 -0.75 25.51 34.20
CA LEU A 94 -0.08 26.15 35.34
C LEU A 94 -0.32 27.66 35.39
N LEU A 95 -0.71 28.30 34.28
CA LEU A 95 -1.05 29.73 34.22
C LEU A 95 -2.46 30.03 34.76
N LEU A 96 -3.30 29.04 35.04
CA LEU A 96 -4.65 29.27 35.56
C LEU A 96 -4.62 30.05 36.86
N PRO A 97 -5.50 31.05 37.04
CA PRO A 97 -5.52 31.93 38.22
C PRO A 97 -5.56 31.19 39.57
N PRO A 98 -6.32 30.08 39.74
CA PRO A 98 -6.33 29.33 40.99
C PRO A 98 -4.97 28.72 41.36
N ILE A 99 -4.19 28.27 40.38
CA ILE A 99 -2.86 27.71 40.61
C ILE A 99 -1.88 28.81 40.96
N ARG A 100 -1.85 29.89 40.19
CA ARG A 100 -0.96 31.02 40.44
C ARG A 100 -1.18 31.70 41.80
N LYS A 101 -2.45 31.88 42.20
CA LYS A 101 -2.80 32.42 43.53
C LYS A 101 -2.27 31.53 44.67
N ALA A 102 -2.35 30.21 44.51
CA ALA A 102 -1.87 29.28 45.53
C ALA A 102 -0.34 29.19 45.61
N LEU A 103 0.39 29.66 44.57
CA LEU A 103 1.86 29.75 44.57
C LEU A 103 2.39 31.11 45.05
N SER A 104 1.51 32.08 45.40
CA SER A 104 1.93 33.37 45.86
C SER A 104 2.40 33.32 47.33
N PRO A 105 3.36 34.15 47.76
CA PRO A 105 3.84 34.18 49.13
C PRO A 105 2.74 34.40 50.17
N ALA A 106 1.71 35.18 49.85
CA ALA A 106 0.56 35.47 50.70
C ALA A 106 -0.33 34.26 51.02
N SER A 107 -0.14 33.10 50.37
CA SER A 107 -0.92 31.87 50.60
C SER A 107 -0.25 30.87 51.55
N ARG A 108 0.93 31.21 52.11
CA ARG A 108 1.62 30.37 53.11
C ARG A 108 1.05 30.62 54.51
N GLU A 109 0.87 29.56 55.31
CA GLU A 109 0.35 29.61 56.71
C GLU A 109 1.30 30.28 57.68
N ILE A 110 2.56 30.55 57.31
CA ILE A 110 3.53 31.28 58.12
C ILE A 110 3.38 32.77 57.77
N ALA A 111 3.14 33.62 58.80
CA ALA A 111 2.92 35.06 58.61
C ALA A 111 3.99 35.68 57.70
N PRO A 112 3.59 36.28 56.56
CA PRO A 112 4.55 36.84 55.61
C PRO A 112 5.26 38.05 56.22
N THR A 113 6.55 38.20 55.96
CA THR A 113 7.26 39.44 56.23
C THR A 113 6.65 40.59 55.39
N VAL A 114 6.80 41.85 55.83
CA VAL A 114 6.25 43.04 55.12
C VAL A 114 6.75 43.13 53.68
N GLU A 115 7.93 42.57 53.38
CA GLU A 115 8.51 42.47 52.03
C GLU A 115 7.84 41.39 51.18
N GLU A 116 7.52 40.22 51.76
CA GLU A 116 6.82 39.12 51.10
C GLU A 116 5.34 39.45 50.86
N ALA A 117 4.71 40.27 51.68
CA ALA A 117 3.34 40.74 51.45
C ALA A 117 3.22 41.72 50.30
N ARG A 118 4.32 42.42 49.92
CA ARG A 118 4.43 43.27 48.73
C ARG A 118 4.73 42.51 47.45
N ALA A 119 5.26 41.33 47.51
CA ALA A 119 5.52 40.46 46.36
C ALA A 119 4.21 39.80 45.90
N GLY A 120 3.42 40.44 45.11
CA GLY A 120 2.13 39.97 44.55
C GLY A 120 2.09 38.50 44.07
N ASN A 121 1.12 38.16 43.27
CA ASN A 121 0.99 36.79 42.69
C ASN A 121 2.29 36.33 42.03
N ALA A 122 2.60 35.04 42.08
CA ALA A 122 3.75 34.46 41.38
C ALA A 122 3.82 34.95 39.91
N SER A 123 4.96 35.55 39.55
CA SER A 123 5.12 36.13 38.20
C SER A 123 4.95 35.06 37.11
N PRO A 124 4.02 35.20 36.15
CA PRO A 124 3.84 34.29 35.05
C PRO A 124 4.84 34.52 33.90
N LEU A 125 5.61 35.60 33.94
CA LEU A 125 6.42 36.07 32.81
C LEU A 125 7.37 35.03 32.21
N PRO A 126 8.14 34.22 33.02
CA PRO A 126 9.04 33.22 32.45
C PRO A 126 8.30 32.16 31.67
N LEU A 127 7.18 31.67 32.25
CA LEU A 127 6.37 30.62 31.61
C LEU A 127 5.63 31.16 30.39
N LEU A 128 5.13 32.39 30.45
CA LEU A 128 4.53 33.04 29.24
C LEU A 128 5.55 33.22 28.13
N ALA A 129 6.77 33.62 28.43
CA ALA A 129 7.84 33.80 27.46
C ALA A 129 8.22 32.44 26.81
N ALA A 130 8.32 31.37 27.61
CA ALA A 130 8.60 30.03 27.09
C ALA A 130 7.48 29.49 26.21
N ILE A 131 6.21 29.69 26.60
CA ILE A 131 5.05 29.32 25.79
C ILE A 131 5.00 30.15 24.50
N ALA A 132 5.26 31.46 24.56
CA ALA A 132 5.30 32.31 23.37
C ALA A 132 6.38 31.85 22.40
N ALA A 133 7.58 31.49 22.88
CA ALA A 133 8.63 30.92 22.04
C ALA A 133 8.19 29.60 21.37
N ALA A 134 7.54 28.72 22.12
CA ALA A 134 7.01 27.47 21.57
C ALA A 134 5.93 27.71 20.49
N LEU A 135 5.03 28.68 20.73
CA LEU A 135 3.99 29.03 19.74
C LEU A 135 4.57 29.69 18.49
N ILE A 136 5.63 30.49 18.60
CA ILE A 136 6.34 31.05 17.45
C ILE A 136 6.96 29.92 16.62
N VAL A 137 7.66 28.98 17.27
CA VAL A 137 8.24 27.82 16.59
C VAL A 137 7.17 26.96 15.93
N ALA A 138 6.04 26.74 16.61
CA ALA A 138 4.88 26.04 16.05
C ALA A 138 4.34 26.75 14.79
N GLY A 139 4.17 28.07 14.83
CA GLY A 139 3.75 28.90 13.68
C GLY A 139 4.72 28.77 12.49
N VAL A 140 6.03 28.81 12.75
CA VAL A 140 7.05 28.59 11.70
C VAL A 140 6.96 27.16 11.14
N ALA A 141 6.82 26.15 12.00
CA ALA A 141 6.73 24.75 11.57
C ALA A 141 5.47 24.45 10.73
N ILE A 142 4.32 25.03 11.12
CA ILE A 142 3.07 24.90 10.36
C ILE A 142 3.17 25.59 8.99
N SER A 143 3.91 26.69 8.89
CA SER A 143 4.10 27.44 7.63
C SER A 143 5.09 26.79 6.67
N LYS A 144 5.89 25.82 7.14
CA LYS A 144 6.87 25.07 6.36
C LYS A 144 6.41 23.62 6.20
N ASP A 145 6.56 23.08 5.00
CA ASP A 145 6.33 21.68 4.74
C ASP A 145 7.60 21.05 4.14
N PRO A 146 8.44 20.40 4.96
CA PRO A 146 9.70 19.84 4.48
C PRO A 146 9.51 18.58 3.62
N HIS A 147 8.31 18.05 3.54
CA HIS A 147 8.00 16.79 2.85
C HIS A 147 7.47 16.99 1.43
N ASN A 148 7.01 18.19 1.09
CA ASN A 148 6.56 18.51 -0.26
C ASN A 148 7.76 18.81 -1.16
N LEU A 149 7.73 18.20 -2.33
CA LEU A 149 8.58 18.53 -3.46
C LEU A 149 7.69 19.18 -4.52
N ASP A 150 7.90 20.46 -4.76
CA ASP A 150 7.17 21.20 -5.79
C ASP A 150 7.94 21.19 -7.10
N GLY A 151 7.22 21.02 -8.20
CA GLY A 151 7.76 21.03 -9.55
C GLY A 151 6.65 20.72 -10.56
N SER A 152 7.03 20.51 -11.81
CA SER A 152 6.07 20.25 -12.87
C SER A 152 6.57 19.20 -13.85
N LEU A 153 5.67 18.36 -14.30
CA LEU A 153 5.88 17.44 -15.40
C LEU A 153 5.83 18.19 -16.74
N PRO A 154 6.55 17.71 -17.77
CA PRO A 154 6.45 18.26 -19.12
C PRO A 154 5.02 18.13 -19.64
N THR A 155 4.55 19.14 -20.35
CA THR A 155 3.21 19.18 -20.98
C THR A 155 3.23 18.76 -22.45
N GLU A 156 4.38 18.76 -23.09
CA GLU A 156 4.53 18.43 -24.51
C GLU A 156 4.33 16.93 -24.75
N GLU A 157 3.51 16.60 -25.71
CA GLU A 157 3.42 15.25 -26.25
C GLU A 157 4.65 14.99 -27.15
N VAL A 158 5.41 13.92 -26.85
CA VAL A 158 6.65 13.59 -27.58
C VAL A 158 6.56 12.30 -28.37
N ALA A 159 5.49 11.53 -28.16
CA ALA A 159 5.26 10.27 -28.85
C ALA A 159 3.78 10.11 -29.22
N ALA A 160 3.51 9.38 -30.29
CA ALA A 160 2.19 8.81 -30.50
C ALA A 160 1.89 7.78 -29.40
N ALA A 161 0.62 7.60 -29.06
CA ALA A 161 0.26 6.48 -28.19
C ALA A 161 0.69 5.16 -28.87
N PRO A 162 1.32 4.23 -28.12
CA PRO A 162 1.77 2.98 -28.70
C PRO A 162 0.56 2.21 -29.25
N ASP A 163 0.73 1.64 -30.44
CA ASP A 163 -0.23 0.71 -30.99
C ASP A 163 -0.12 -0.62 -30.24
N THR A 164 -1.14 -0.94 -29.46
CA THR A 164 -1.21 -2.16 -28.62
C THR A 164 -1.58 -3.42 -29.41
N GLY A 165 -1.73 -3.31 -30.75
CA GLY A 165 -2.19 -4.43 -31.61
C GLY A 165 -3.71 -4.60 -31.62
N ASN A 166 -4.37 -4.40 -30.52
CA ASN A 166 -5.84 -4.40 -30.38
C ASN A 166 -6.30 -2.95 -30.19
N ALA A 167 -6.83 -2.35 -31.23
CA ALA A 167 -7.37 -0.99 -31.15
C ALA A 167 -8.56 -0.94 -30.18
N VAL A 168 -8.32 -0.47 -28.97
CA VAL A 168 -9.38 -0.20 -27.99
C VAL A 168 -9.99 1.16 -28.34
N PRO A 169 -11.30 1.25 -28.63
CA PRO A 169 -11.95 2.53 -28.87
C PRO A 169 -11.70 3.52 -27.73
N ASP A 170 -11.56 4.81 -28.05
CA ASP A 170 -11.18 5.83 -27.07
C ASP A 170 -12.10 5.88 -25.85
N GLY A 171 -13.40 5.68 -26.06
CA GLY A 171 -14.43 5.67 -25.01
C GLY A 171 -14.60 4.33 -24.30
N GLU A 172 -13.71 3.36 -24.48
CA GLU A 172 -13.83 2.01 -23.96
C GLU A 172 -12.64 1.60 -23.07
N TRP A 173 -12.85 0.48 -22.31
CA TRP A 173 -11.88 -0.05 -21.35
C TRP A 173 -11.88 -1.58 -21.38
N HIS A 174 -10.99 -2.20 -22.18
CA HIS A 174 -11.06 -3.62 -22.52
C HIS A 174 -10.24 -4.53 -21.61
N GLN A 175 -9.30 -3.99 -20.86
CA GLN A 175 -8.43 -4.72 -19.92
C GLN A 175 -8.37 -3.99 -18.59
N TYR A 176 -7.86 -4.62 -17.54
CA TYR A 176 -7.72 -4.02 -16.20
C TYR A 176 -7.08 -2.62 -16.24
N GLY A 177 -6.00 -2.45 -16.98
CA GLY A 177 -5.32 -1.16 -17.19
C GLY A 177 -5.71 -0.45 -18.49
N ARG A 178 -6.91 -0.63 -18.98
CA ARG A 178 -7.52 -0.23 -20.25
C ARG A 178 -7.08 -1.08 -21.45
N THR A 179 -5.78 -1.26 -21.66
CA THR A 179 -5.19 -2.10 -22.71
C THR A 179 -4.26 -3.14 -22.06
N GLN A 180 -3.74 -4.07 -22.85
CA GLN A 180 -2.72 -5.03 -22.42
C GLN A 180 -1.42 -4.36 -21.93
N TYR A 181 -1.20 -3.08 -22.26
CA TYR A 181 -0.04 -2.32 -21.80
C TYR A 181 -0.18 -1.81 -20.35
N GLY A 182 -1.34 -1.93 -19.73
CA GLY A 182 -1.52 -1.64 -18.30
C GLY A 182 -1.33 -0.17 -17.91
N GLN A 183 -1.48 0.77 -18.84
CA GLN A 183 -1.13 2.19 -18.66
C GLN A 183 -2.07 2.95 -17.71
N ARG A 184 -3.28 2.44 -17.52
CA ARG A 184 -4.35 3.15 -16.75
C ARG A 184 -4.55 4.58 -17.27
N TYR A 185 -4.48 4.71 -18.58
CA TYR A 185 -4.57 5.96 -19.33
C TYR A 185 -5.81 5.98 -20.20
N SER A 186 -6.65 7.00 -20.04
CA SER A 186 -7.78 7.29 -20.90
C SER A 186 -7.42 8.38 -21.91
N PRO A 187 -7.62 8.17 -23.22
CA PRO A 187 -7.37 9.20 -24.22
C PRO A 187 -8.40 10.32 -24.26
N LEU A 188 -9.42 10.27 -23.39
CA LEU A 188 -10.51 11.24 -23.31
C LEU A 188 -10.01 12.58 -22.72
N THR A 189 -10.53 13.68 -23.28
CA THR A 189 -10.07 15.04 -23.00
C THR A 189 -11.16 16.00 -22.45
N GLN A 190 -12.40 15.53 -22.27
CA GLN A 190 -13.49 16.42 -21.84
C GLN A 190 -13.32 16.92 -20.39
N ILE A 191 -12.74 16.09 -19.52
CA ILE A 191 -12.48 16.45 -18.13
C ILE A 191 -11.05 16.98 -18.05
N THR A 192 -10.92 18.25 -17.66
CA THR A 192 -9.65 19.00 -17.60
C THR A 192 -9.44 19.61 -16.20
N PRO A 193 -8.24 20.12 -15.87
CA PRO A 193 -8.00 20.83 -14.62
C PRO A 193 -8.96 22.00 -14.34
N GLU A 194 -9.46 22.66 -15.39
CA GLU A 194 -10.33 23.84 -15.28
C GLU A 194 -11.78 23.47 -14.97
N ASN A 195 -12.23 22.25 -15.31
CA ASN A 195 -13.63 21.87 -15.17
C ASN A 195 -13.88 20.69 -14.22
N VAL A 196 -12.86 19.96 -13.82
CA VAL A 196 -13.00 18.76 -12.95
C VAL A 196 -13.71 19.06 -11.63
N ALA A 197 -13.63 20.28 -11.13
CA ALA A 197 -14.33 20.72 -9.93
C ALA A 197 -15.88 20.69 -10.08
N LYS A 198 -16.39 20.56 -11.30
CA LYS A 198 -17.83 20.48 -11.61
C LYS A 198 -18.35 19.06 -11.73
N LEU A 199 -17.54 18.04 -11.47
CA LEU A 199 -17.96 16.65 -11.52
C LEU A 199 -19.09 16.38 -10.52
N GLU A 200 -20.14 15.74 -11.00
CA GLU A 200 -21.32 15.33 -10.23
C GLU A 200 -21.55 13.82 -10.34
N LEU A 201 -22.16 13.23 -9.32
CA LEU A 201 -22.57 11.83 -9.34
C LEU A 201 -23.64 11.63 -10.44
N ALA A 202 -23.30 10.83 -11.46
CA ALA A 202 -24.20 10.48 -12.53
C ALA A 202 -25.16 9.36 -12.12
N TRP A 203 -24.62 8.30 -11.55
CA TRP A 203 -25.39 7.17 -11.02
C TRP A 203 -24.56 6.38 -9.99
N GLN A 204 -25.28 5.59 -9.19
CA GLN A 204 -24.72 4.67 -8.21
C GLN A 204 -25.46 3.33 -8.31
N TYR A 205 -24.70 2.24 -8.21
CA TYR A 205 -25.23 0.89 -8.14
C TYR A 205 -24.72 0.18 -6.88
N ARG A 206 -25.56 -0.66 -6.27
CA ARG A 206 -25.22 -1.53 -5.13
C ARG A 206 -25.21 -2.96 -5.59
N THR A 207 -24.05 -3.65 -5.45
CA THR A 207 -23.96 -5.05 -5.88
C THR A 207 -24.72 -6.00 -4.95
N GLY A 208 -24.96 -5.62 -3.71
CA GLY A 208 -25.52 -6.48 -2.67
C GLY A 208 -24.50 -7.48 -2.10
N ASP A 209 -23.28 -7.52 -2.64
CA ASP A 209 -22.21 -8.40 -2.18
C ASP A 209 -21.35 -7.67 -1.15
N VAL A 210 -21.68 -7.87 0.11
CA VAL A 210 -20.99 -7.30 1.26
C VAL A 210 -20.36 -8.41 2.09
N ARG A 211 -19.36 -8.08 2.89
CA ARG A 211 -18.76 -9.00 3.85
C ARG A 211 -19.83 -9.69 4.69
N GLN A 212 -19.77 -11.00 4.75
CA GLN A 212 -20.69 -11.85 5.50
C GLN A 212 -20.08 -12.28 6.84
N PRO A 213 -20.89 -12.62 7.87
CA PRO A 213 -20.36 -13.12 9.15
C PRO A 213 -19.52 -14.38 9.03
N GLN A 214 -19.78 -15.23 8.03
CA GLN A 214 -19.03 -16.44 7.72
C GLN A 214 -17.72 -16.18 6.98
N ASP A 215 -17.48 -14.98 6.49
CA ASP A 215 -16.22 -14.63 5.84
C ASP A 215 -15.12 -14.59 6.88
N VAL A 216 -14.27 -15.59 6.83
CA VAL A 216 -13.24 -15.83 7.83
C VAL A 216 -11.96 -15.09 7.55
N THR A 217 -11.79 -14.65 6.30
CA THR A 217 -10.67 -13.86 5.84
C THR A 217 -11.09 -12.42 5.56
N GLU A 218 -10.15 -11.59 5.22
CA GLU A 218 -10.44 -10.26 4.76
C GLU A 218 -11.28 -10.28 3.48
N THR A 219 -12.19 -9.36 3.37
CA THR A 219 -12.97 -9.13 2.14
C THR A 219 -12.62 -7.77 1.59
N THR A 220 -12.20 -7.74 0.34
CA THR A 220 -11.68 -6.54 -0.32
C THR A 220 -12.29 -6.36 -1.70
N TYR A 221 -12.78 -5.16 -2.01
CA TYR A 221 -13.39 -4.87 -3.29
C TYR A 221 -12.47 -4.02 -4.17
N GLN A 222 -11.62 -4.69 -4.98
CA GLN A 222 -10.52 -4.08 -5.73
C GLN A 222 -10.79 -3.96 -7.24
N VAL A 223 -12.00 -4.26 -7.70
CA VAL A 223 -12.30 -4.40 -9.12
C VAL A 223 -12.16 -3.08 -9.90
N THR A 224 -11.57 -3.18 -11.08
CA THR A 224 -11.74 -2.20 -12.16
C THR A 224 -12.64 -2.83 -13.21
N PRO A 225 -13.86 -2.29 -13.45
CA PRO A 225 -14.74 -2.83 -14.47
C PRO A 225 -14.16 -2.70 -15.88
N LEU A 226 -14.57 -3.58 -16.79
CA LEU A 226 -14.38 -3.39 -18.23
C LEU A 226 -15.55 -2.60 -18.80
N LYS A 227 -15.33 -1.81 -19.84
CA LYS A 227 -16.38 -1.14 -20.59
C LYS A 227 -16.26 -1.50 -22.07
N ILE A 228 -17.23 -2.28 -22.55
CA ILE A 228 -17.33 -2.72 -23.96
C ILE A 228 -18.67 -2.20 -24.48
N GLU A 229 -18.66 -1.45 -25.55
CA GLU A 229 -19.82 -0.81 -26.14
C GLU A 229 -20.65 -0.04 -25.09
N ASP A 230 -21.83 -0.49 -24.71
CA ASP A 230 -22.72 0.12 -23.72
C ASP A 230 -22.79 -0.64 -22.38
N THR A 231 -21.85 -1.57 -22.15
CA THR A 231 -21.89 -2.47 -21.01
C THR A 231 -20.63 -2.38 -20.16
N LEU A 232 -20.83 -2.30 -18.85
CA LEU A 232 -19.79 -2.48 -17.85
C LEU A 232 -19.83 -3.91 -17.34
N TYR A 233 -18.67 -4.58 -17.31
CA TYR A 233 -18.50 -5.92 -16.75
C TYR A 233 -17.61 -5.85 -15.52
N LEU A 234 -18.05 -6.45 -14.43
CA LEU A 234 -17.31 -6.46 -13.17
C LEU A 234 -17.52 -7.77 -12.41
N CYS A 235 -16.65 -8.05 -11.47
CA CYS A 235 -16.85 -9.10 -10.47
C CYS A 235 -16.87 -8.50 -9.05
N THR A 236 -17.39 -9.28 -8.11
CA THR A 236 -17.45 -8.90 -6.70
C THR A 236 -16.46 -9.72 -5.86
N PRO A 237 -16.23 -9.39 -4.60
CA PRO A 237 -15.36 -10.20 -3.74
C PRO A 237 -15.73 -11.68 -3.67
N HIS A 238 -17.02 -12.03 -3.69
CA HIS A 238 -17.48 -13.43 -3.75
C HIS A 238 -17.59 -13.99 -5.17
N ASN A 239 -16.90 -13.34 -6.13
CA ASN A 239 -16.80 -13.73 -7.54
C ASN A 239 -18.13 -13.73 -8.31
N ILE A 240 -19.12 -12.93 -7.90
CA ILE A 240 -20.32 -12.72 -8.69
C ILE A 240 -19.98 -11.85 -9.88
N ALA A 241 -20.20 -12.33 -11.12
CA ALA A 241 -20.06 -11.51 -12.31
C ALA A 241 -21.35 -10.70 -12.55
N ILE A 242 -21.19 -9.43 -12.88
CA ILE A 242 -22.32 -8.52 -13.10
C ILE A 242 -22.05 -7.70 -14.36
N ALA A 243 -23.11 -7.55 -15.18
CA ALA A 243 -23.11 -6.61 -16.30
C ALA A 243 -24.09 -5.46 -16.01
N LEU A 244 -23.60 -4.23 -16.18
CA LEU A 244 -24.38 -3.02 -15.99
C LEU A 244 -24.48 -2.23 -17.30
N ASP A 245 -25.57 -1.51 -17.49
CA ASP A 245 -25.67 -0.45 -18.50
C ASP A 245 -24.75 0.72 -18.08
N ALA A 246 -23.86 1.12 -18.97
CA ALA A 246 -22.81 2.10 -18.65
C ALA A 246 -23.33 3.51 -18.38
N ASP A 247 -24.49 3.88 -18.95
CA ASP A 247 -25.07 5.21 -18.81
C ASP A 247 -25.91 5.38 -17.54
N THR A 248 -26.54 4.30 -17.09
CA THR A 248 -27.55 4.32 -16.03
C THR A 248 -27.19 3.53 -14.79
N GLY A 249 -26.17 2.66 -14.86
CA GLY A 249 -25.82 1.73 -13.80
C GLY A 249 -26.86 0.62 -13.56
N LYS A 250 -27.85 0.45 -14.46
CA LYS A 250 -28.86 -0.62 -14.33
C LYS A 250 -28.24 -1.97 -14.63
N GLU A 251 -28.55 -2.97 -13.79
CA GLU A 251 -28.12 -4.35 -14.01
C GLU A 251 -28.77 -4.93 -15.28
N LYS A 252 -27.96 -5.48 -16.16
CA LYS A 252 -28.37 -6.22 -17.37
C LYS A 252 -28.50 -7.70 -17.06
N TRP A 253 -27.50 -8.28 -16.39
CA TRP A 253 -27.47 -9.65 -15.93
C TRP A 253 -26.50 -9.83 -14.77
N ARG A 254 -26.66 -10.95 -14.07
CA ARG A 254 -25.82 -11.40 -12.96
C ARG A 254 -25.61 -12.91 -13.06
N TYR A 255 -24.37 -13.34 -12.80
CA TYR A 255 -24.03 -14.74 -12.64
C TYR A 255 -23.34 -14.95 -11.29
N ASN A 256 -23.86 -15.86 -10.48
CA ASN A 256 -23.29 -16.23 -9.19
C ASN A 256 -22.73 -17.67 -9.28
N PRO A 257 -21.40 -17.85 -9.20
CA PRO A 257 -20.79 -19.18 -9.21
C PRO A 257 -20.98 -19.98 -7.92
N GLU A 258 -21.59 -19.37 -6.88
CA GLU A 258 -21.80 -19.97 -5.56
C GLU A 258 -20.51 -20.49 -4.92
N VAL A 259 -19.42 -19.75 -5.06
CA VAL A 259 -18.14 -20.08 -4.45
C VAL A 259 -18.29 -20.23 -2.94
N SER A 260 -17.90 -21.38 -2.40
CA SER A 260 -18.03 -21.64 -0.98
C SER A 260 -17.11 -20.77 -0.13
N ALA A 261 -17.59 -20.36 1.05
CA ALA A 261 -16.72 -19.78 2.07
C ALA A 261 -15.63 -20.77 2.46
N ASN A 262 -14.38 -20.32 2.47
CA ASN A 262 -13.23 -21.15 2.79
C ASN A 262 -12.33 -20.47 3.81
N THR A 263 -12.08 -21.13 4.92
CA THR A 263 -11.29 -20.63 6.05
C THR A 263 -9.79 -20.57 5.79
N GLN A 264 -9.32 -21.23 4.74
CA GLN A 264 -7.89 -21.33 4.43
C GLN A 264 -7.42 -20.30 3.42
N ARG A 265 -8.33 -19.59 2.76
CA ARG A 265 -8.00 -18.53 1.81
C ARG A 265 -7.59 -17.25 2.56
N GLN A 266 -6.45 -16.65 2.20
CA GLN A 266 -6.01 -15.41 2.83
C GLN A 266 -6.81 -14.19 2.36
N HIS A 267 -7.15 -14.13 1.07
CA HIS A 267 -7.82 -12.98 0.48
C HIS A 267 -9.12 -13.35 -0.22
N GLN A 268 -10.21 -12.67 0.12
CA GLN A 268 -11.49 -12.75 -0.57
C GLN A 268 -11.64 -11.51 -1.46
N THR A 269 -11.22 -11.64 -2.74
CA THR A 269 -11.21 -10.51 -3.68
C THR A 269 -11.36 -10.96 -5.13
N CYS A 270 -11.83 -10.04 -5.98
CA CYS A 270 -11.75 -10.15 -7.43
C CYS A 270 -11.37 -8.78 -8.00
N ARG A 271 -10.23 -8.69 -8.72
CA ARG A 271 -9.77 -7.44 -9.33
C ARG A 271 -10.37 -7.15 -10.68
N GLY A 272 -10.93 -8.15 -11.37
CA GLY A 272 -11.56 -7.95 -12.66
C GLY A 272 -11.92 -9.24 -13.39
N VAL A 273 -12.53 -9.07 -14.53
CA VAL A 273 -12.85 -10.12 -15.50
C VAL A 273 -12.09 -9.87 -16.80
N THR A 274 -12.03 -10.87 -17.69
CA THR A 274 -11.36 -10.76 -18.98
C THR A 274 -12.38 -10.86 -20.11
N TYR A 275 -12.30 -10.01 -21.11
CA TYR A 275 -13.17 -10.02 -22.28
C TYR A 275 -12.46 -10.56 -23.51
N TRP A 276 -13.19 -11.31 -24.32
CA TRP A 276 -12.73 -11.81 -25.62
C TRP A 276 -13.85 -11.87 -26.62
N LYS A 277 -13.51 -11.64 -27.90
CA LYS A 277 -14.43 -11.72 -29.01
C LYS A 277 -14.02 -12.86 -29.95
N ASP A 278 -14.89 -13.85 -30.07
CA ASP A 278 -14.67 -15.00 -30.94
C ASP A 278 -15.05 -14.66 -32.38
N GLN A 279 -14.05 -14.37 -33.22
CA GLN A 279 -14.25 -14.03 -34.62
C GLN A 279 -14.46 -15.26 -35.51
N THR A 280 -14.44 -16.47 -34.96
CA THR A 280 -14.63 -17.72 -35.75
C THR A 280 -16.11 -18.09 -35.93
N VAL A 281 -16.99 -17.47 -35.14
CA VAL A 281 -18.45 -17.66 -35.22
C VAL A 281 -19.15 -16.37 -35.63
N ALA A 282 -20.42 -16.46 -36.09
CA ALA A 282 -21.19 -15.28 -36.46
C ALA A 282 -21.55 -14.43 -35.24
N ALA A 283 -21.68 -13.11 -35.42
CA ALA A 283 -21.89 -12.14 -34.34
C ALA A 283 -23.22 -12.30 -33.57
N ASP A 284 -24.19 -13.01 -34.13
CA ASP A 284 -25.47 -13.32 -33.53
C ASP A 284 -25.48 -14.68 -32.79
N GLN A 285 -24.39 -15.43 -32.87
CA GLN A 285 -24.27 -16.70 -32.13
C GLN A 285 -23.99 -16.49 -30.65
N ALA A 286 -24.51 -17.41 -29.84
CA ALA A 286 -24.18 -17.45 -28.42
C ALA A 286 -22.67 -17.59 -28.22
N CYS A 287 -22.13 -16.90 -27.21
CA CYS A 287 -20.71 -16.91 -26.89
C CYS A 287 -19.77 -16.35 -27.99
N TYR A 288 -20.31 -15.55 -28.92
CA TYR A 288 -19.48 -14.73 -29.82
C TYR A 288 -18.62 -13.73 -29.02
N GLU A 289 -19.19 -13.15 -27.98
CA GLU A 289 -18.49 -12.33 -27.01
C GLU A 289 -18.51 -13.03 -25.66
N ARG A 290 -17.34 -13.17 -25.04
CA ARG A 290 -17.16 -13.92 -23.79
C ARG A 290 -16.57 -13.04 -22.70
N VAL A 291 -17.02 -13.29 -21.48
CA VAL A 291 -16.42 -12.77 -20.24
C VAL A 291 -15.89 -13.95 -19.46
N TYR A 292 -14.62 -13.93 -19.10
CA TYR A 292 -13.97 -14.96 -18.29
C TYR A 292 -13.89 -14.47 -16.84
N LEU A 293 -14.51 -15.21 -15.96
CA LEU A 293 -14.56 -14.97 -14.52
C LEU A 293 -13.58 -15.90 -13.79
N PRO A 294 -12.48 -15.36 -13.25
CA PRO A 294 -11.63 -16.14 -12.36
C PRO A 294 -12.28 -16.22 -10.98
N THR A 295 -12.25 -17.40 -10.36
CA THR A 295 -12.86 -17.59 -9.04
C THR A 295 -11.83 -17.92 -7.96
N SER A 296 -12.18 -17.63 -6.73
CA SER A 296 -11.34 -17.85 -5.56
C SER A 296 -11.32 -19.30 -5.05
N ASP A 297 -12.02 -20.21 -5.74
CA ASP A 297 -11.91 -21.67 -5.59
C ASP A 297 -11.18 -22.31 -6.79
N ALA A 298 -10.34 -21.52 -7.47
CA ALA A 298 -9.46 -21.96 -8.55
C ALA A 298 -10.16 -22.47 -9.82
N HIS A 299 -11.26 -21.82 -10.22
CA HIS A 299 -11.88 -22.07 -11.53
C HIS A 299 -11.78 -20.84 -12.42
N LEU A 300 -11.85 -21.08 -13.73
CA LEU A 300 -12.05 -20.05 -14.73
C LEU A 300 -13.32 -20.35 -15.50
N ILE A 301 -14.32 -19.47 -15.43
CA ILE A 301 -15.65 -19.67 -16.00
C ILE A 301 -15.82 -18.77 -17.21
N ALA A 302 -16.24 -19.34 -18.36
CA ALA A 302 -16.57 -18.58 -19.56
C ALA A 302 -18.07 -18.28 -19.63
N LEU A 303 -18.41 -17.01 -19.71
CA LEU A 303 -19.79 -16.51 -19.78
C LEU A 303 -20.01 -15.78 -21.10
N ASP A 304 -21.21 -15.93 -21.67
CA ASP A 304 -21.69 -15.11 -22.79
C ASP A 304 -21.86 -13.66 -22.32
N ALA A 305 -21.15 -12.74 -22.94
CA ALA A 305 -21.13 -11.34 -22.52
C ALA A 305 -22.48 -10.65 -22.59
N LYS A 306 -23.38 -11.07 -23.50
CA LYS A 306 -24.71 -10.47 -23.66
C LYS A 306 -25.73 -10.97 -22.63
N THR A 307 -25.63 -12.23 -22.24
CA THR A 307 -26.67 -12.91 -21.45
C THR A 307 -26.22 -13.35 -20.06
N GLY A 308 -24.90 -13.45 -19.81
CA GLY A 308 -24.37 -14.00 -18.56
C GLY A 308 -24.49 -15.53 -18.45
N GLN A 309 -24.93 -16.23 -19.49
CA GLN A 309 -25.03 -17.69 -19.49
C GLN A 309 -23.68 -18.34 -19.73
N ILE A 310 -23.49 -19.54 -19.20
CA ILE A 310 -22.24 -20.29 -19.37
C ILE A 310 -22.02 -20.66 -20.84
N CYS A 311 -20.78 -20.47 -21.33
CA CYS A 311 -20.33 -20.92 -22.63
C CYS A 311 -19.87 -22.37 -22.56
N GLU A 312 -20.77 -23.33 -22.75
CA GLU A 312 -20.51 -24.77 -22.56
C GLU A 312 -19.41 -25.34 -23.47
N SER A 313 -19.05 -24.62 -24.55
CA SER A 313 -17.97 -25.02 -25.44
C SER A 313 -16.57 -24.84 -24.85
N PHE A 314 -16.44 -24.13 -23.74
CA PHE A 314 -15.17 -23.90 -23.05
C PHE A 314 -14.95 -24.97 -21.98
N ALA A 315 -13.78 -25.63 -21.98
CA ALA A 315 -13.34 -26.63 -21.00
C ALA A 315 -14.43 -27.69 -20.66
N ASP A 316 -14.69 -27.95 -19.39
CA ASP A 316 -15.76 -28.85 -18.97
C ASP A 316 -17.05 -28.04 -18.76
N LYS A 317 -17.90 -27.97 -19.78
CA LYS A 317 -19.20 -27.26 -19.78
C LYS A 317 -19.09 -25.81 -19.28
N GLY A 318 -18.06 -25.12 -19.76
CA GLY A 318 -17.82 -23.69 -19.48
C GLY A 318 -16.93 -23.41 -18.29
N VAL A 319 -16.44 -24.44 -17.58
CA VAL A 319 -15.64 -24.30 -16.38
C VAL A 319 -14.29 -25.00 -16.53
N LEU A 320 -13.21 -24.27 -16.37
CA LEU A 320 -11.84 -24.78 -16.36
C LEU A 320 -11.34 -24.91 -14.91
N ASP A 321 -10.98 -26.13 -14.50
CA ASP A 321 -10.35 -26.41 -13.21
C ASP A 321 -8.86 -26.05 -13.25
N LEU A 322 -8.46 -25.03 -12.50
CA LEU A 322 -7.09 -24.56 -12.38
C LEU A 322 -6.26 -25.34 -11.35
N THR A 323 -6.83 -26.33 -10.66
CA THR A 323 -6.08 -27.17 -9.71
C THR A 323 -5.40 -28.36 -10.37
N ARG A 324 -5.67 -28.61 -11.67
CA ARG A 324 -5.02 -29.68 -12.42
C ARG A 324 -3.51 -29.56 -12.41
N GLY A 325 -2.80 -30.66 -12.14
CA GLY A 325 -1.34 -30.69 -12.02
C GLY A 325 -0.81 -30.20 -10.67
N MET A 326 -1.66 -29.79 -9.74
CA MET A 326 -1.24 -29.50 -8.37
C MET A 326 -1.02 -30.79 -7.59
N LYS A 327 0.08 -30.90 -6.84
CA LYS A 327 0.41 -32.06 -6.00
C LYS A 327 -0.59 -32.22 -4.84
N TYR A 328 -1.14 -31.14 -4.41
CA TYR A 328 -1.95 -31.03 -3.21
C TYR A 328 -3.08 -30.03 -3.48
N ASN A 329 -4.32 -30.43 -3.24
CA ASN A 329 -5.48 -29.64 -3.63
C ASN A 329 -6.53 -29.49 -2.51
N PRO A 330 -6.21 -28.81 -1.39
CA PRO A 330 -7.27 -28.32 -0.53
C PRO A 330 -7.81 -27.00 -1.11
N SER A 331 -9.13 -26.85 -1.08
CA SER A 331 -9.78 -25.61 -1.50
C SER A 331 -9.23 -24.40 -0.72
N GLY A 332 -8.92 -23.31 -1.42
CA GLY A 332 -8.40 -22.08 -0.84
C GLY A 332 -6.89 -21.96 -0.75
N TYR A 333 -6.13 -23.02 -1.03
CA TYR A 333 -4.66 -22.94 -1.05
C TYR A 333 -4.08 -22.42 -2.36
N TYR A 334 -4.84 -22.53 -3.45
CA TYR A 334 -4.57 -21.87 -4.71
C TYR A 334 -5.85 -21.17 -5.16
N TYR A 335 -5.77 -19.90 -5.51
CA TYR A 335 -6.94 -19.10 -5.88
C TYR A 335 -6.57 -17.93 -6.81
N SER A 336 -7.55 -17.45 -7.55
CA SER A 336 -7.37 -16.30 -8.43
C SER A 336 -7.78 -15.00 -7.72
N THR A 337 -6.93 -13.98 -7.79
CA THR A 337 -7.22 -12.63 -7.31
C THR A 337 -7.34 -11.63 -8.45
N SER A 338 -6.74 -11.93 -9.60
CA SER A 338 -6.57 -11.02 -10.74
C SER A 338 -7.16 -11.60 -12.02
N PRO A 339 -7.63 -10.76 -12.95
CA PRO A 339 -8.11 -11.24 -14.24
C PRO A 339 -6.96 -11.86 -15.04
N PRO A 340 -7.21 -13.00 -15.73
CA PRO A 340 -6.24 -13.54 -16.67
C PRO A 340 -6.00 -12.61 -17.86
N THR A 341 -4.89 -12.79 -18.57
CA THR A 341 -4.53 -11.99 -19.73
C THR A 341 -4.91 -12.73 -21.01
N ALA A 342 -5.79 -12.12 -21.82
CA ALA A 342 -6.17 -12.63 -23.14
C ALA A 342 -5.28 -12.03 -24.22
N ILE A 343 -4.57 -12.87 -24.97
CA ILE A 343 -3.68 -12.42 -26.06
C ILE A 343 -3.55 -13.52 -27.12
N ASP A 344 -3.64 -13.15 -28.38
CA ASP A 344 -3.36 -14.02 -29.55
C ASP A 344 -4.06 -15.40 -29.43
N GLY A 345 -5.37 -15.39 -29.16
CA GLY A 345 -6.17 -16.61 -29.02
C GLY A 345 -5.89 -17.44 -27.78
N LYS A 346 -5.13 -16.93 -26.84
CA LYS A 346 -4.76 -17.58 -25.59
C LYS A 346 -5.31 -16.81 -24.39
N ILE A 347 -5.60 -17.55 -23.31
CA ILE A 347 -5.88 -16.98 -21.98
C ILE A 347 -4.80 -17.46 -21.01
N ILE A 348 -4.02 -16.51 -20.49
CA ILE A 348 -2.84 -16.80 -19.65
C ILE A 348 -3.17 -16.49 -18.21
N VAL A 349 -2.95 -17.48 -17.34
CA VAL A 349 -3.41 -17.49 -15.95
C VAL A 349 -2.22 -17.67 -15.00
N GLY A 350 -2.14 -16.82 -14.00
CA GLY A 350 -1.40 -17.02 -12.76
C GLY A 350 -2.37 -17.24 -11.60
N GLY A 351 -1.84 -17.29 -10.39
CA GLY A 351 -2.67 -17.42 -9.19
C GLY A 351 -1.92 -17.05 -7.93
N ALA A 352 -2.66 -16.82 -6.87
CA ALA A 352 -2.16 -16.66 -5.51
C ALA A 352 -2.10 -18.02 -4.81
N VAL A 353 -1.13 -18.16 -3.93
CA VAL A 353 -1.04 -19.23 -2.93
C VAL A 353 -1.13 -18.61 -1.54
N ASN A 354 -1.31 -19.41 -0.50
CA ASN A 354 -1.30 -18.89 0.86
C ASN A 354 0.14 -18.64 1.31
N ASP A 355 0.44 -17.41 1.70
CA ASP A 355 1.76 -17.04 2.19
C ASP A 355 1.93 -17.48 3.64
N ASN A 356 3.14 -17.96 3.99
CA ASN A 356 3.56 -18.25 5.36
C ASN A 356 2.68 -19.25 6.13
N PHE A 357 1.96 -20.13 5.43
CA PHE A 357 1.13 -21.16 6.03
C PHE A 357 1.92 -22.44 6.24
N SER A 358 2.55 -22.95 5.17
CA SER A 358 3.38 -24.16 5.20
C SER A 358 4.50 -24.13 4.16
N THR A 359 5.39 -25.12 4.20
CA THR A 359 6.39 -25.39 3.16
C THR A 359 5.86 -26.29 2.04
N GLU A 360 4.60 -26.70 2.09
CA GLU A 360 3.95 -27.59 1.11
C GLU A 360 2.82 -26.88 0.36
N GLU A 361 3.00 -25.58 0.10
CA GLU A 361 2.03 -24.79 -0.65
C GLU A 361 1.97 -25.19 -2.13
N GLN A 362 0.96 -24.70 -2.84
CA GLN A 362 0.74 -25.03 -4.25
C GLN A 362 1.83 -24.41 -5.14
N SER A 363 1.86 -24.87 -6.38
CA SER A 363 2.76 -24.29 -7.38
C SER A 363 2.27 -22.90 -7.84
N GLY A 364 3.21 -21.98 -8.04
CA GLY A 364 2.99 -20.70 -8.70
C GLY A 364 3.00 -20.76 -10.23
N VAL A 365 2.77 -21.92 -10.83
CA VAL A 365 2.83 -22.14 -12.28
C VAL A 365 2.00 -21.15 -13.08
N ILE A 366 2.57 -20.64 -14.18
CA ILE A 366 1.88 -19.84 -15.18
C ILE A 366 1.45 -20.75 -16.32
N ARG A 367 0.20 -20.64 -16.76
CA ARG A 367 -0.38 -21.53 -17.78
C ARG A 367 -1.12 -20.75 -18.84
N ALA A 368 -0.94 -21.15 -20.09
CA ALA A 368 -1.72 -20.66 -21.21
C ALA A 368 -2.68 -21.72 -21.72
N PHE A 369 -3.91 -21.33 -21.87
CA PHE A 369 -4.96 -22.16 -22.44
C PHE A 369 -5.48 -21.53 -23.74
N ASP A 370 -5.94 -22.37 -24.65
CA ASP A 370 -6.72 -21.91 -25.79
C ASP A 370 -7.98 -21.20 -25.28
N ILE A 371 -8.19 -19.98 -25.72
CA ILE A 371 -9.23 -19.12 -25.15
C ILE A 371 -10.65 -19.60 -25.47
N LEU A 372 -10.85 -20.36 -26.54
CA LEU A 372 -12.16 -20.85 -26.96
C LEU A 372 -12.48 -22.23 -26.37
N THR A 373 -11.47 -23.10 -26.24
CA THR A 373 -11.66 -24.52 -25.85
C THR A 373 -11.19 -24.83 -24.44
N GLY A 374 -10.37 -23.99 -23.82
CA GLY A 374 -9.78 -24.27 -22.51
C GLY A 374 -8.67 -25.35 -22.53
N GLN A 375 -8.21 -25.77 -23.73
CA GLN A 375 -7.10 -26.71 -23.83
C GLN A 375 -5.80 -26.06 -23.35
N LEU A 376 -5.04 -26.76 -22.48
CA LEU A 376 -3.70 -26.33 -22.05
C LEU A 376 -2.75 -26.34 -23.25
N LEU A 377 -2.15 -25.21 -23.56
CA LEU A 377 -1.21 -25.02 -24.69
C LEU A 377 0.24 -25.10 -24.22
N TRP A 378 0.56 -24.47 -23.10
CA TRP A 378 1.86 -24.54 -22.46
C TRP A 378 1.74 -24.19 -20.97
N ASN A 379 2.73 -24.60 -20.18
CA ASN A 379 2.91 -24.20 -18.80
C ASN A 379 4.35 -23.70 -18.60
N TRP A 380 4.53 -22.82 -17.63
CA TRP A 380 5.84 -22.41 -17.16
C TRP A 380 5.85 -22.43 -15.64
N ASP A 381 6.69 -23.29 -15.08
CA ASP A 381 6.90 -23.48 -13.65
C ASP A 381 8.29 -22.97 -13.30
N SER A 382 8.39 -21.94 -12.46
CA SER A 382 9.66 -21.33 -12.07
C SER A 382 10.62 -22.30 -11.35
N GLY A 383 10.11 -23.39 -10.77
CA GLY A 383 10.92 -24.47 -10.21
C GLY A 383 11.45 -25.48 -11.25
N ASN A 384 10.85 -25.49 -12.47
CA ASN A 384 11.27 -26.32 -13.60
C ASN A 384 11.14 -25.53 -14.94
N PRO A 385 11.90 -24.41 -15.07
CA PRO A 385 11.64 -23.37 -16.07
C PRO A 385 11.90 -23.79 -17.53
N ASP A 386 12.65 -24.85 -17.75
CA ASP A 386 13.03 -25.32 -19.10
C ASP A 386 11.95 -26.20 -19.73
N VAL A 387 10.99 -26.71 -18.94
CA VAL A 387 9.90 -27.57 -19.42
C VAL A 387 8.61 -26.74 -19.54
N THR A 388 8.26 -26.38 -20.77
CA THR A 388 7.07 -25.56 -21.03
C THR A 388 5.95 -26.33 -21.76
N THR A 389 6.19 -27.58 -22.15
CA THR A 389 5.15 -28.43 -22.74
C THR A 389 4.04 -28.73 -21.71
N PRO A 390 2.77 -28.91 -22.16
CA PRO A 390 1.70 -29.28 -21.25
C PRO A 390 2.06 -30.46 -20.36
N ILE A 391 1.82 -30.31 -19.05
CA ILE A 391 2.10 -31.37 -18.09
C ILE A 391 1.31 -32.63 -18.42
N ALA A 392 1.94 -33.79 -18.28
CA ALA A 392 1.29 -35.08 -18.52
C ALA A 392 0.31 -35.43 -17.39
N GLU A 393 -0.65 -36.30 -17.71
CA GLU A 393 -1.61 -36.79 -16.71
C GLU A 393 -0.88 -37.55 -15.60
N GLY A 394 -1.17 -37.22 -14.34
CA GLY A 394 -0.54 -37.80 -13.15
C GLY A 394 0.78 -37.18 -12.74
N GLU A 395 1.33 -36.24 -13.52
CA GLU A 395 2.47 -35.41 -13.10
C GLU A 395 2.02 -34.17 -12.34
N HIS A 396 2.96 -33.59 -11.59
CA HIS A 396 2.69 -32.40 -10.75
C HIS A 396 3.74 -31.33 -10.97
N TYR A 397 3.27 -30.05 -10.89
CA TYR A 397 4.13 -28.88 -10.85
C TYR A 397 4.98 -28.83 -9.57
N THR A 398 6.03 -28.03 -9.57
CA THR A 398 6.89 -27.84 -8.40
C THR A 398 6.09 -27.24 -7.24
N THR A 399 6.02 -27.96 -6.15
CA THR A 399 5.40 -27.49 -4.91
C THR A 399 6.12 -26.22 -4.45
N ASN A 400 5.36 -25.22 -3.99
CA ASN A 400 5.89 -24.02 -3.37
C ASN A 400 6.77 -23.14 -4.29
N SER A 401 6.60 -23.24 -5.62
CA SER A 401 7.32 -22.35 -6.52
C SER A 401 6.75 -20.93 -6.50
N PRO A 402 7.56 -19.87 -6.79
CA PRO A 402 7.11 -18.49 -6.87
C PRO A 402 5.85 -18.30 -7.71
N ASN A 403 4.89 -17.59 -7.16
CA ASN A 403 3.58 -17.34 -7.79
C ASN A 403 3.50 -15.96 -8.43
N SER A 404 2.43 -15.72 -9.18
CA SER A 404 2.07 -14.39 -9.66
C SER A 404 0.58 -14.14 -9.44
N TRP A 405 0.28 -13.40 -8.41
CA TRP A 405 -1.07 -13.03 -8.00
C TRP A 405 -1.54 -11.69 -8.60
N SER A 406 -0.64 -10.96 -9.26
CA SER A 406 -0.93 -9.67 -9.88
C SER A 406 -1.38 -9.82 -11.34
N VAL A 407 -1.74 -8.70 -11.97
CA VAL A 407 -2.12 -8.63 -13.38
C VAL A 407 -0.88 -8.61 -14.26
N PHE A 408 -0.91 -9.32 -15.39
CA PHE A 408 0.16 -9.33 -16.39
C PHE A 408 -0.01 -8.21 -17.41
N SER A 409 1.07 -7.86 -18.08
CA SER A 409 1.03 -7.03 -19.29
C SER A 409 1.64 -7.77 -20.47
N ALA A 410 1.19 -7.47 -21.67
CA ALA A 410 1.63 -8.18 -22.86
C ALA A 410 1.84 -7.25 -24.05
N ASP A 411 2.81 -7.60 -24.90
CA ASP A 411 3.09 -6.92 -26.15
C ASP A 411 2.90 -7.92 -27.30
N GLU A 412 1.80 -7.78 -28.02
CA GLU A 412 1.41 -8.67 -29.10
C GLU A 412 2.41 -8.63 -30.27
N LYS A 413 2.98 -7.45 -30.56
CA LYS A 413 3.96 -7.29 -31.64
C LYS A 413 5.29 -7.99 -31.35
N LEU A 414 5.71 -7.97 -30.06
CA LEU A 414 6.91 -8.67 -29.61
C LEU A 414 6.65 -10.14 -29.30
N GLY A 415 5.39 -10.55 -29.18
CA GLY A 415 5.00 -11.89 -28.73
C GLY A 415 5.44 -12.19 -27.30
N LEU A 416 5.45 -11.18 -26.43
CA LEU A 416 5.93 -11.28 -25.04
C LEU A 416 4.85 -10.97 -24.03
N ILE A 417 4.84 -11.76 -22.95
CA ILE A 417 4.06 -11.47 -21.74
C ILE A 417 5.00 -11.28 -20.55
N TYR A 418 4.71 -10.28 -19.72
CA TYR A 418 5.55 -9.87 -18.58
C TYR A 418 4.87 -10.22 -17.28
N ILE A 419 5.49 -11.13 -16.56
CA ILE A 419 4.98 -11.75 -15.34
C ILE A 419 5.66 -11.08 -14.13
N PRO A 420 4.92 -10.36 -13.29
CA PRO A 420 5.43 -9.90 -12.00
C PRO A 420 5.33 -11.05 -11.00
N LEU A 421 6.49 -11.57 -10.56
CA LEU A 421 6.57 -12.73 -9.67
C LEU A 421 6.74 -12.33 -8.21
N GLY A 422 6.10 -13.09 -7.36
CA GLY A 422 6.31 -13.07 -5.93
C GLY A 422 7.52 -13.88 -5.48
N ASN A 423 7.58 -14.12 -4.19
CA ASN A 423 8.60 -14.91 -3.55
C ASN A 423 8.18 -16.39 -3.44
N GLN A 424 9.12 -17.29 -3.11
CA GLN A 424 8.77 -18.62 -2.60
C GLN A 424 8.40 -18.49 -1.12
N VAL A 425 7.29 -19.06 -0.75
CA VAL A 425 6.87 -19.15 0.66
C VAL A 425 7.65 -20.27 1.41
N PRO A 426 7.98 -20.09 2.69
CA PRO A 426 7.74 -18.93 3.54
C PRO A 426 8.56 -17.69 3.13
N ASP A 427 7.92 -16.53 3.07
CA ASP A 427 8.53 -15.30 2.52
C ASP A 427 9.74 -14.79 3.31
N GLN A 428 9.78 -15.06 4.62
CA GLN A 428 10.84 -14.60 5.50
C GLN A 428 11.95 -15.64 5.73
N LEU A 429 11.92 -16.74 4.97
CA LEU A 429 12.91 -17.82 5.03
C LEU A 429 13.32 -18.21 3.61
N GLY A 430 14.63 -18.19 3.34
CA GLY A 430 15.18 -18.51 2.02
C GLY A 430 15.80 -19.91 1.93
N MET A 431 15.91 -20.60 3.06
CA MET A 431 16.55 -21.90 3.12
C MET A 431 15.85 -22.96 2.26
N GLY A 432 16.61 -23.73 1.54
CA GLY A 432 16.08 -24.84 0.72
C GLY A 432 15.52 -24.43 -0.64
N ARG A 433 15.58 -23.16 -1.03
CA ARG A 433 15.24 -22.74 -2.39
C ARG A 433 16.21 -23.35 -3.40
N SER A 434 15.66 -23.93 -4.49
CA SER A 434 16.49 -24.38 -5.60
C SER A 434 17.08 -23.19 -6.35
N GLU A 435 18.15 -23.41 -7.13
CA GLU A 435 18.77 -22.37 -7.96
C GLU A 435 17.75 -21.73 -8.94
N ALA A 436 16.85 -22.54 -9.51
CA ALA A 436 15.80 -22.06 -10.39
C ALA A 436 14.81 -21.17 -9.62
N VAL A 437 14.30 -21.63 -8.49
CA VAL A 437 13.38 -20.87 -7.63
C VAL A 437 14.02 -19.55 -7.18
N GLU A 438 15.28 -19.60 -6.74
CA GLU A 438 16.04 -18.41 -6.31
C GLU A 438 16.14 -17.37 -7.43
N LYS A 439 16.41 -17.81 -8.66
CA LYS A 439 16.55 -16.94 -9.83
C LYS A 439 15.27 -16.18 -10.18
N TYR A 440 14.09 -16.80 -9.99
CA TYR A 440 12.81 -16.23 -10.41
C TYR A 440 12.02 -15.58 -9.27
N SER A 441 12.38 -15.82 -8.02
CA SER A 441 11.75 -15.16 -6.88
C SER A 441 11.89 -13.64 -6.97
N SER A 442 10.83 -12.91 -6.63
CA SER A 442 10.76 -11.43 -6.58
C SER A 442 11.35 -10.79 -7.84
N SER A 443 10.78 -11.15 -9.00
CA SER A 443 11.31 -10.75 -10.31
C SER A 443 10.22 -10.30 -11.29
N ILE A 444 10.66 -9.62 -12.35
CA ILE A 444 9.88 -9.44 -13.58
C ILE A 444 10.44 -10.41 -14.61
N THR A 445 9.61 -11.34 -15.07
CA THR A 445 10.01 -12.36 -16.04
C THR A 445 9.20 -12.20 -17.32
N ALA A 446 9.88 -12.14 -18.46
CA ALA A 446 9.25 -12.13 -19.78
C ALA A 446 9.20 -13.53 -20.38
N LEU A 447 8.02 -13.97 -20.76
CA LEU A 447 7.79 -15.25 -21.44
C LEU A 447 7.35 -15.01 -22.87
N ASP A 448 7.73 -15.93 -23.76
CA ASP A 448 7.18 -16.00 -25.10
C ASP A 448 5.71 -16.45 -25.03
N VAL A 449 4.81 -15.67 -25.63
CA VAL A 449 3.36 -15.91 -25.58
C VAL A 449 2.96 -17.26 -26.20
N ASN A 450 3.73 -17.75 -27.20
CA ASN A 450 3.37 -18.95 -27.94
C ASN A 450 3.93 -20.23 -27.31
N THR A 451 5.05 -20.12 -26.60
CA THR A 451 5.79 -21.29 -26.12
C THR A 451 5.94 -21.36 -24.61
N GLY A 452 5.68 -20.28 -23.88
CA GLY A 452 5.95 -20.17 -22.44
C GLY A 452 7.45 -20.10 -22.07
N GLN A 453 8.33 -20.12 -23.07
CA GLN A 453 9.78 -20.07 -22.83
C GLN A 453 10.22 -18.70 -22.28
N VAL A 454 11.14 -18.71 -21.30
CA VAL A 454 11.72 -17.49 -20.76
C VAL A 454 12.55 -16.77 -21.81
N ARG A 455 12.28 -15.49 -21.99
CA ARG A 455 13.07 -14.60 -22.87
C ARG A 455 14.09 -13.82 -22.05
N TRP A 456 13.70 -13.32 -20.89
CA TRP A 456 14.58 -12.68 -19.91
C TRP A 456 13.94 -12.66 -18.53
N VAL A 457 14.75 -12.47 -17.50
CA VAL A 457 14.34 -12.25 -16.12
C VAL A 457 15.13 -11.09 -15.51
N ARG A 458 14.44 -10.24 -14.76
CA ARG A 458 15.07 -9.18 -13.96
C ARG A 458 14.61 -9.33 -12.51
N GLN A 459 15.50 -9.83 -11.67
CA GLN A 459 15.27 -9.94 -10.24
C GLN A 459 15.30 -8.55 -9.60
N THR A 460 14.37 -8.26 -8.70
CA THR A 460 14.25 -6.96 -8.01
C THR A 460 14.76 -7.03 -6.57
N VAL A 461 14.83 -8.21 -5.99
CA VAL A 461 15.43 -8.50 -4.69
C VAL A 461 16.18 -9.82 -4.77
N HIS A 462 17.46 -9.85 -4.39
CA HIS A 462 18.23 -11.07 -4.28
C HIS A 462 17.94 -11.75 -2.95
N HIS A 463 17.69 -13.06 -2.98
CA HIS A 463 17.39 -13.87 -1.80
C HIS A 463 16.42 -13.18 -0.86
N ASP A 464 15.21 -12.98 -1.36
CA ASP A 464 14.17 -12.21 -0.64
C ASP A 464 13.76 -12.89 0.67
N LEU A 465 13.93 -12.16 1.77
CA LEU A 465 13.57 -12.55 3.14
C LEU A 465 12.55 -11.58 3.76
N TRP A 466 11.92 -10.72 2.96
CA TRP A 466 11.12 -9.59 3.45
C TRP A 466 9.72 -9.54 2.83
N ASP A 467 9.36 -10.51 1.98
CA ASP A 467 8.11 -10.49 1.20
C ASP A 467 8.07 -9.24 0.30
N MET A 468 9.12 -9.07 -0.50
CA MET A 468 9.25 -7.96 -1.45
C MET A 468 8.88 -8.38 -2.88
N ASP A 469 7.76 -9.07 -3.03
CA ASP A 469 7.16 -9.40 -4.31
C ASP A 469 7.20 -8.25 -5.31
N VAL A 470 7.12 -8.56 -6.59
CA VAL A 470 6.69 -7.58 -7.58
C VAL A 470 5.16 -7.60 -7.63
N PRO A 471 4.47 -6.69 -6.91
CA PRO A 471 3.03 -6.80 -6.69
C PRO A 471 2.22 -6.15 -7.80
N ALA A 472 2.88 -5.38 -8.67
CA ALA A 472 2.26 -4.43 -9.56
C ALA A 472 2.25 -4.92 -10.99
N GLN A 473 1.15 -4.65 -11.72
CA GLN A 473 1.12 -4.84 -13.17
C GLN A 473 2.24 -4.01 -13.81
N PRO A 474 3.19 -4.62 -14.55
CA PRO A 474 4.16 -3.88 -15.34
C PRO A 474 3.45 -2.96 -16.37
N VAL A 475 3.90 -1.72 -16.51
CA VAL A 475 3.31 -0.77 -17.43
C VAL A 475 4.19 -0.63 -18.68
N LEU A 476 3.60 -0.78 -19.86
CA LEU A 476 4.35 -0.74 -21.12
C LEU A 476 4.10 0.60 -21.85
N LEU A 477 5.18 1.16 -22.40
CA LEU A 477 5.16 2.32 -23.28
C LEU A 477 6.43 2.35 -24.13
N ASP A 478 6.49 3.27 -25.08
CA ASP A 478 7.75 3.59 -25.77
C ASP A 478 8.32 4.87 -25.17
N ILE A 479 9.57 4.84 -24.73
CA ILE A 479 10.28 6.00 -24.16
C ILE A 479 11.25 6.56 -25.21
N THR A 480 11.25 7.88 -25.36
CA THR A 480 12.21 8.57 -26.20
C THR A 480 13.55 8.71 -25.47
N LYS A 481 14.57 8.01 -25.94
CA LYS A 481 15.95 8.09 -25.44
C LYS A 481 16.88 8.41 -26.60
N ASP A 482 17.67 9.45 -26.46
CA ASP A 482 18.60 9.93 -27.49
C ASP A 482 17.94 10.10 -28.87
N GLY A 483 16.69 10.59 -28.88
CA GLY A 483 15.89 10.79 -30.10
C GLY A 483 15.28 9.54 -30.73
N GLN A 484 15.45 8.37 -30.10
CA GLN A 484 14.89 7.10 -30.56
C GLN A 484 13.80 6.59 -29.61
N ALA A 485 12.75 5.99 -30.18
CA ALA A 485 11.73 5.29 -29.40
C ALA A 485 12.27 3.93 -28.96
N VAL A 486 12.33 3.71 -27.66
CA VAL A 486 12.74 2.45 -27.03
C VAL A 486 11.53 1.81 -26.39
N PRO A 487 11.14 0.59 -26.78
CA PRO A 487 10.10 -0.15 -26.09
C PRO A 487 10.46 -0.37 -24.64
N ALA A 488 9.71 0.24 -23.72
CA ALA A 488 10.01 0.23 -22.30
C ALA A 488 8.94 -0.48 -21.46
N LEU A 489 9.37 -1.04 -20.33
CA LEU A 489 8.57 -1.55 -19.25
C LEU A 489 8.86 -0.75 -18.00
N VAL A 490 7.83 -0.27 -17.31
CA VAL A 490 7.91 0.39 -16.00
C VAL A 490 7.38 -0.58 -14.95
N GLY A 491 8.25 -1.04 -14.06
CA GLY A 491 7.95 -2.01 -12.99
C GLY A 491 8.08 -1.37 -11.61
N PRO A 492 6.98 -0.92 -10.98
CA PRO A 492 7.01 -0.46 -9.60
C PRO A 492 7.07 -1.64 -8.62
N THR A 493 7.77 -1.46 -7.50
CA THR A 493 8.06 -2.53 -6.54
C THR A 493 7.70 -2.15 -5.10
N LYS A 494 7.54 -3.17 -4.23
CA LYS A 494 7.28 -2.98 -2.79
C LYS A 494 8.37 -2.14 -2.10
N GLN A 495 9.63 -2.32 -2.50
CA GLN A 495 10.74 -1.58 -1.91
C GLN A 495 10.84 -0.12 -2.37
N GLY A 496 10.03 0.30 -3.35
CA GLY A 496 9.97 1.68 -3.85
C GLY A 496 10.87 1.97 -5.04
N ASP A 497 11.56 0.98 -5.56
CA ASP A 497 12.31 1.11 -6.81
C ASP A 497 11.36 1.01 -8.00
N ILE A 498 11.56 1.85 -9.00
CA ILE A 498 10.87 1.79 -10.28
C ILE A 498 11.88 1.30 -11.32
N TYR A 499 11.70 0.08 -11.79
CA TYR A 499 12.51 -0.47 -12.86
C TYR A 499 12.00 0.01 -14.21
N VAL A 500 12.82 0.74 -14.96
CA VAL A 500 12.52 1.14 -16.33
C VAL A 500 13.45 0.35 -17.23
N LEU A 501 12.89 -0.66 -17.90
CA LEU A 501 13.63 -1.67 -18.66
C LEU A 501 13.27 -1.60 -20.14
N ASP A 502 14.22 -1.94 -21.02
CA ASP A 502 13.91 -2.32 -22.40
C ASP A 502 13.10 -3.62 -22.35
N ARG A 503 11.82 -3.57 -22.74
CA ARG A 503 10.92 -4.72 -22.60
C ARG A 503 11.23 -5.88 -23.54
N ARG A 504 12.15 -5.69 -24.53
CA ARG A 504 12.64 -6.74 -25.42
C ARG A 504 13.67 -7.64 -24.76
N THR A 505 14.50 -7.07 -23.86
CA THR A 505 15.73 -7.69 -23.36
C THR A 505 15.82 -7.75 -21.83
N GLY A 506 15.02 -6.95 -21.11
CA GLY A 506 15.12 -6.77 -19.66
C GLY A 506 16.28 -5.87 -19.22
N GLU A 507 17.01 -5.27 -20.16
CA GLU A 507 18.12 -4.37 -19.82
C GLU A 507 17.62 -3.02 -19.30
N PRO A 508 18.27 -2.46 -18.26
CA PRO A 508 17.85 -1.21 -17.67
C PRO A 508 18.02 0.00 -18.62
N ILE A 509 16.95 0.73 -18.89
CA ILE A 509 16.98 2.05 -19.53
C ILE A 509 17.43 3.10 -18.51
N ILE A 510 16.90 3.05 -17.29
CA ILE A 510 17.39 3.80 -16.13
C ILE A 510 18.35 2.88 -15.37
N PRO A 511 19.58 3.31 -15.09
CA PRO A 511 20.60 2.45 -14.49
C PRO A 511 20.16 1.78 -13.19
N VAL A 512 20.50 0.53 -13.01
CA VAL A 512 20.38 -0.25 -11.77
C VAL A 512 21.78 -0.57 -11.26
N THR A 513 22.02 -0.33 -9.98
CA THR A 513 23.31 -0.56 -9.33
C THR A 513 23.17 -1.51 -8.17
N GLU A 514 24.20 -2.32 -7.91
CA GLU A 514 24.29 -3.17 -6.74
C GLU A 514 24.77 -2.37 -5.52
N VAL A 515 24.01 -2.42 -4.43
CA VAL A 515 24.36 -1.77 -3.15
C VAL A 515 24.55 -2.82 -2.07
N ALA A 516 25.50 -2.59 -1.15
CA ALA A 516 25.75 -3.50 -0.05
C ALA A 516 24.52 -3.66 0.85
N ALA A 517 24.21 -4.90 1.24
CA ALA A 517 23.10 -5.24 2.13
C ALA A 517 23.59 -5.63 3.53
N PRO A 518 22.76 -5.44 4.59
CA PRO A 518 23.06 -5.92 5.94
C PRO A 518 23.23 -7.45 5.95
N LYS A 519 24.19 -7.91 6.77
CA LYS A 519 24.52 -9.34 6.93
C LYS A 519 23.85 -9.94 8.17
N GLY A 520 23.92 -11.24 8.32
CA GLY A 520 23.57 -11.91 9.57
C GLY A 520 22.12 -12.38 9.61
N ALA A 521 21.70 -13.14 8.61
CA ALA A 521 20.54 -14.04 8.70
C ALA A 521 20.76 -15.08 9.82
N ILE A 522 19.73 -15.87 10.11
CA ILE A 522 19.85 -17.04 11.00
C ILE A 522 20.91 -18.02 10.47
N PRO A 523 21.49 -18.88 11.33
CA PRO A 523 22.57 -19.77 10.92
C PRO A 523 22.24 -20.73 9.77
N GLU A 524 20.97 -21.09 9.65
CA GLU A 524 20.46 -22.03 8.64
C GLU A 524 20.18 -21.36 7.28
N ASP A 525 20.29 -20.01 7.22
CA ASP A 525 20.00 -19.21 6.03
C ASP A 525 21.12 -18.21 5.75
N PHE A 526 21.05 -17.46 4.66
CA PHE A 526 22.04 -16.44 4.33
C PHE A 526 21.40 -15.10 3.95
N SER A 527 22.19 -14.06 3.87
CA SER A 527 21.79 -12.77 3.29
C SER A 527 22.56 -12.54 2.01
N ALA A 528 21.90 -12.14 0.93
CA ALA A 528 22.61 -11.69 -0.26
C ALA A 528 23.56 -10.53 0.09
N PRO A 529 24.81 -10.55 -0.43
CA PRO A 529 25.80 -9.53 -0.07
C PRO A 529 25.47 -8.14 -0.61
N THR A 530 24.72 -8.10 -1.70
CA THR A 530 24.26 -6.87 -2.36
C THR A 530 22.79 -7.00 -2.75
N GLN A 531 22.16 -5.86 -3.01
CA GLN A 531 20.81 -5.77 -3.52
C GLN A 531 20.73 -4.75 -4.66
N PRO A 532 19.87 -4.97 -5.66
CA PRO A 532 19.70 -4.02 -6.75
C PRO A 532 18.99 -2.75 -6.28
N LEU A 533 19.44 -1.60 -6.79
CA LEU A 533 18.86 -0.28 -6.56
C LEU A 533 18.67 0.42 -7.90
N SER A 534 17.44 0.78 -8.22
CA SER A 534 17.13 1.57 -9.41
C SER A 534 17.54 3.04 -9.22
N GLY A 535 18.04 3.66 -10.29
CA GLY A 535 18.28 5.09 -10.34
C GLY A 535 17.01 5.94 -10.24
N LEU A 536 15.83 5.34 -10.47
CA LEU A 536 14.53 5.91 -10.17
C LEU A 536 13.95 5.19 -8.95
N THR A 537 14.01 5.83 -7.80
CA THR A 537 13.56 5.21 -6.55
C THR A 537 12.76 6.17 -5.67
N PHE A 538 11.74 5.62 -5.02
CA PHE A 538 10.98 6.24 -3.93
C PHE A 538 11.38 5.64 -2.57
N ASN A 539 12.49 4.90 -2.50
CA ASN A 539 12.97 4.34 -1.25
C ASN A 539 13.16 5.44 -0.19
N PRO A 540 12.52 5.32 0.97
CA PRO A 540 12.65 6.33 2.02
C PRO A 540 14.04 6.28 2.67
N PRO A 541 14.50 7.40 3.27
CA PRO A 541 15.70 7.39 4.10
C PRO A 541 15.57 6.36 5.24
N PRO A 542 16.69 5.74 5.68
CA PRO A 542 16.66 4.83 6.83
C PRO A 542 16.09 5.50 8.08
N LEU A 543 15.33 4.74 8.86
CA LEU A 543 14.79 5.21 10.13
C LEU A 543 15.90 5.40 11.17
N THR A 544 15.71 6.39 12.01
CA THR A 544 16.52 6.64 13.21
C THR A 544 15.60 6.75 14.42
N GLU A 545 16.15 6.73 15.63
CA GLU A 545 15.34 6.96 16.84
C GLU A 545 14.61 8.31 16.80
N ALA A 546 15.20 9.33 16.17
CA ALA A 546 14.58 10.64 16.01
C ALA A 546 13.33 10.62 15.13
N ASN A 547 13.18 9.63 14.24
CA ASN A 547 11.97 9.47 13.43
C ASN A 547 10.81 8.81 14.20
N MET A 548 11.04 8.33 15.42
CA MET A 548 9.99 7.73 16.21
C MET A 548 8.98 8.76 16.68
N TRP A 549 7.71 8.40 16.51
CA TRP A 549 6.56 9.27 16.67
C TRP A 549 5.50 8.64 17.57
N GLY A 550 4.50 9.40 17.92
CA GLY A 550 3.35 8.99 18.70
C GLY A 550 2.42 10.19 18.90
N ALA A 551 1.16 9.94 19.24
CA ALA A 551 0.21 11.02 19.53
C ALA A 551 0.62 11.88 20.74
N THR A 552 1.40 11.29 21.67
CA THR A 552 1.90 11.94 22.88
C THR A 552 3.37 11.57 23.10
N MET A 553 4.03 12.31 23.99
CA MET A 553 5.40 11.99 24.40
C MET A 553 5.53 10.60 25.08
N PHE A 554 4.49 10.06 25.67
CA PHE A 554 4.48 8.71 26.26
C PHE A 554 4.44 7.64 25.18
N ASP A 555 3.57 7.82 24.19
CA ASP A 555 3.40 6.97 23.05
C ASP A 555 4.67 6.97 22.20
N GLN A 556 5.26 8.15 21.97
CA GLN A 556 6.55 8.30 21.33
C GLN A 556 7.68 7.58 22.08
N LEU A 557 7.73 7.70 23.44
CA LEU A 557 8.71 7.00 24.26
C LEU A 557 8.59 5.48 24.10
N ALA A 558 7.38 4.94 24.04
CA ALA A 558 7.15 3.53 23.79
C ALA A 558 7.69 3.10 22.42
N CYS A 559 7.43 3.88 21.36
CA CYS A 559 7.98 3.64 20.02
C CYS A 559 9.52 3.70 19.99
N ARG A 560 10.15 4.62 20.71
CA ARG A 560 11.63 4.70 20.84
C ARG A 560 12.21 3.46 21.52
N ILE A 561 11.57 3.00 22.60
CA ILE A 561 11.97 1.77 23.29
C ILE A 561 11.85 0.57 22.36
N GLN A 562 10.73 0.44 21.63
CA GLN A 562 10.55 -0.63 20.65
C GLN A 562 11.62 -0.56 19.55
N PHE A 563 11.85 0.62 18.96
CA PHE A 563 12.88 0.81 17.93
C PHE A 563 14.27 0.34 18.39
N ARG A 564 14.66 0.69 19.62
CA ARG A 564 15.96 0.30 20.20
C ARG A 564 16.03 -1.16 20.65
N SER A 565 14.89 -1.81 20.86
CA SER A 565 14.85 -3.23 21.24
C SER A 565 14.85 -4.17 20.03
N LEU A 566 14.57 -3.67 18.84
CA LEU A 566 14.53 -4.42 17.60
C LEU A 566 15.84 -4.21 16.81
N ARG A 567 16.16 -5.17 15.94
CA ARG A 567 17.28 -5.06 15.02
C ARG A 567 16.89 -4.17 13.84
N TYR A 568 17.71 -3.18 13.52
CA TYR A 568 17.55 -2.36 12.32
C TYR A 568 18.88 -1.75 11.88
N GLU A 569 19.33 -2.11 10.70
CA GLU A 569 20.57 -1.66 10.06
C GLU A 569 20.31 -0.96 8.72
N GLY A 570 19.05 -0.58 8.48
CA GLY A 570 18.55 -0.02 7.23
C GLY A 570 17.72 -1.02 6.41
N ARG A 571 17.46 -0.67 5.15
CA ARG A 571 16.74 -1.52 4.20
C ARG A 571 17.42 -2.88 4.07
N TYR A 572 16.66 -3.95 3.98
CA TYR A 572 17.13 -5.33 3.90
C TYR A 572 17.85 -5.88 5.16
N THR A 573 17.55 -5.33 6.32
CA THR A 573 17.97 -5.99 7.58
C THR A 573 17.28 -7.35 7.69
N PRO A 574 18.02 -8.48 7.78
CA PRO A 574 17.40 -9.79 7.77
C PRO A 574 16.50 -10.05 8.99
N PRO A 575 15.43 -10.85 8.84
CA PRO A 575 14.61 -11.32 9.95
C PRO A 575 15.44 -12.00 11.04
N SER A 576 15.04 -11.86 12.29
CA SER A 576 15.80 -12.36 13.43
C SER A 576 14.90 -12.84 14.57
N LEU A 577 15.46 -13.65 15.50
CA LEU A 577 14.78 -14.08 16.72
C LEU A 577 14.52 -12.90 17.68
N GLN A 578 15.38 -11.87 17.67
CA GLN A 578 15.18 -10.64 18.42
C GLN A 578 13.97 -9.84 17.91
N GLY A 579 13.66 -9.99 16.65
CA GLY A 579 12.74 -9.14 15.88
C GLY A 579 13.48 -8.03 15.13
N THR A 580 13.01 -7.75 13.94
CA THR A 580 13.63 -6.85 12.96
C THR A 580 12.60 -5.82 12.50
N ILE A 581 13.02 -4.57 12.30
CA ILE A 581 12.20 -3.57 11.61
C ILE A 581 12.44 -3.70 10.12
N VAL A 582 11.39 -3.84 9.35
CA VAL A 582 11.38 -3.84 7.88
C VAL A 582 10.84 -2.49 7.41
N TYR A 583 11.66 -1.71 6.71
CA TYR A 583 11.27 -0.39 6.22
C TYR A 583 11.91 -0.06 4.87
N PRO A 584 11.09 0.21 3.83
CA PRO A 584 9.63 0.07 3.83
C PRO A 584 9.20 -1.37 4.14
N GLY A 585 8.01 -1.52 4.73
CA GLY A 585 7.46 -2.83 5.10
C GLY A 585 6.94 -3.62 3.89
N ASN A 586 6.51 -4.85 4.10
CA ASN A 586 5.97 -5.74 3.08
C ASN A 586 4.64 -5.27 2.47
N PHE A 587 3.94 -4.33 3.10
CA PHE A 587 2.83 -3.61 2.47
C PHE A 587 3.27 -2.87 1.20
N GLY A 588 4.54 -2.45 1.15
CA GLY A 588 5.21 -1.87 0.00
C GLY A 588 4.98 -0.37 -0.17
N VAL A 589 5.96 0.26 -0.85
CA VAL A 589 5.83 1.64 -1.35
C VAL A 589 4.83 1.70 -2.49
N PHE A 590 4.86 0.69 -3.37
CA PHE A 590 3.83 0.42 -4.36
C PHE A 590 3.31 -1.00 -4.17
N ASN A 591 2.03 -1.21 -4.48
CA ASN A 591 1.39 -2.50 -4.37
C ASN A 591 0.57 -2.78 -5.65
N TRP A 592 -0.38 -3.72 -5.64
CA TRP A 592 -1.16 -4.18 -6.79
C TRP A 592 -1.82 -3.05 -7.61
N GLY A 593 -2.10 -1.90 -7.00
CA GLY A 593 -2.62 -0.73 -7.71
C GLY A 593 -1.69 -0.18 -8.79
N SER A 594 -0.37 -0.46 -8.71
CA SER A 594 0.63 -0.01 -9.67
C SER A 594 0.67 1.52 -9.81
N VAL A 595 1.06 2.01 -10.98
CA VAL A 595 1.13 3.42 -11.37
C VAL A 595 0.36 3.65 -12.65
N ALA A 596 -0.03 4.89 -12.94
CA ALA A 596 -0.58 5.29 -14.22
C ALA A 596 0.47 6.03 -15.06
N VAL A 597 0.48 5.80 -16.37
CA VAL A 597 1.45 6.39 -17.29
C VAL A 597 0.72 7.04 -18.46
N ASP A 598 1.03 8.32 -18.73
CA ASP A 598 0.67 8.98 -19.97
C ASP A 598 1.74 8.64 -21.04
N PRO A 599 1.42 7.79 -22.01
CA PRO A 599 2.41 7.33 -22.98
C PRO A 599 2.82 8.42 -23.98
N LYS A 600 2.01 9.44 -24.19
CA LYS A 600 2.32 10.53 -25.11
C LYS A 600 3.28 11.53 -24.51
N ARG A 601 3.07 11.91 -23.25
CA ARG A 601 3.94 12.80 -22.49
C ARG A 601 5.11 12.06 -21.85
N GLN A 602 5.06 10.72 -21.80
CA GLN A 602 6.03 9.85 -21.16
C GLN A 602 6.24 10.21 -19.67
N VAL A 603 5.13 10.39 -18.97
CA VAL A 603 5.11 10.75 -17.55
C VAL A 603 4.32 9.71 -16.74
N MET A 604 4.71 9.53 -15.49
CA MET A 604 4.10 8.60 -14.54
C MET A 604 3.48 9.36 -13.38
N PHE A 605 2.34 8.90 -12.91
CA PHE A 605 1.71 9.32 -11.66
C PHE A 605 1.51 8.10 -10.74
N GLY A 606 1.86 8.25 -9.46
CA GLY A 606 1.74 7.16 -8.47
C GLY A 606 1.46 7.66 -7.07
N MET A 607 1.13 6.70 -6.17
CA MET A 607 0.90 6.94 -4.75
C MET A 607 1.91 6.14 -3.91
N PRO A 608 3.13 6.65 -3.69
CA PRO A 608 4.08 5.99 -2.80
C PRO A 608 3.61 6.04 -1.35
N THR A 609 3.67 4.87 -0.69
CA THR A 609 3.25 4.64 0.70
C THR A 609 4.43 4.18 1.54
N TYR A 610 4.56 4.71 2.76
CA TYR A 610 5.66 4.41 3.66
C TYR A 610 5.14 3.91 5.00
N LEU A 611 5.14 2.60 5.21
CA LEU A 611 4.85 1.98 6.49
C LEU A 611 6.02 1.11 6.92
N ALA A 612 6.42 1.20 8.18
CA ALA A 612 7.35 0.26 8.78
C ALA A 612 6.58 -0.95 9.34
N PHE A 613 7.18 -2.12 9.20
CA PHE A 613 6.69 -3.39 9.74
C PHE A 613 7.72 -3.95 10.73
N THR A 614 7.31 -4.92 11.50
CA THR A 614 8.18 -5.76 12.32
C THR A 614 8.05 -7.20 11.86
N SER A 615 9.18 -7.92 11.84
CA SER A 615 9.24 -9.35 11.55
C SER A 615 10.10 -10.02 12.60
N ARG A 616 9.56 -11.03 13.30
CA ARG A 616 10.27 -11.80 14.32
C ARG A 616 10.12 -13.28 14.07
N LEU A 617 11.23 -13.96 13.87
CA LEU A 617 11.26 -15.41 13.75
C LEU A 617 10.95 -16.06 15.10
N VAL A 618 10.11 -17.10 15.07
CA VAL A 618 9.70 -17.87 16.22
C VAL A 618 10.07 -19.34 15.99
N PRO A 619 10.94 -19.94 16.79
CA PRO A 619 11.28 -21.37 16.65
C PRO A 619 10.04 -22.24 16.63
N ALA A 620 10.01 -23.25 15.76
CA ALA A 620 8.83 -24.11 15.55
C ALA A 620 8.34 -24.81 16.83
N ASP A 621 9.26 -25.17 17.73
CA ASP A 621 8.96 -25.76 19.04
C ASP A 621 8.32 -24.79 20.05
N GLN A 622 8.34 -23.48 19.76
CA GLN A 622 7.71 -22.43 20.58
C GLN A 622 6.36 -21.97 20.00
N ILE A 623 5.96 -22.50 18.84
CA ILE A 623 4.68 -22.15 18.21
C ILE A 623 3.57 -22.93 18.93
N PRO A 624 2.50 -22.28 19.42
CA PRO A 624 1.38 -22.98 20.03
C PRO A 624 0.73 -23.98 19.05
N PRO A 625 0.11 -25.07 19.53
CA PRO A 625 -0.68 -25.94 18.68
C PRO A 625 -1.74 -25.16 17.89
N LYS A 626 -2.03 -25.59 16.66
CA LYS A 626 -3.04 -24.96 15.80
C LYS A 626 -4.41 -25.01 16.49
N GLY A 627 -5.05 -23.84 16.63
CA GLY A 627 -6.42 -23.76 17.11
C GLY A 627 -7.42 -24.21 16.05
N GLU A 628 -8.58 -24.76 16.48
CA GLU A 628 -9.63 -25.21 15.56
C GLU A 628 -10.16 -24.08 14.65
N ASP A 629 -10.16 -22.83 15.16
CA ASP A 629 -10.64 -21.62 14.47
C ASP A 629 -9.49 -20.75 13.93
N GLU A 630 -8.26 -21.27 13.84
CA GLU A 630 -7.12 -20.48 13.34
C GLU A 630 -7.27 -20.21 11.86
N LYS A 631 -7.31 -18.92 11.51
CA LYS A 631 -7.54 -18.41 10.15
C LYS A 631 -6.23 -18.08 9.48
N ALA A 632 -6.17 -18.19 8.16
CA ALA A 632 -5.09 -17.65 7.38
C ALA A 632 -5.06 -16.11 7.53
N SER A 633 -3.90 -15.55 7.86
CA SER A 633 -3.69 -14.11 8.03
C SER A 633 -2.24 -13.77 7.77
N GLU A 634 -1.99 -12.66 7.09
CA GLU A 634 -0.64 -12.12 6.90
C GLU A 634 -0.11 -11.41 8.13
N GLN A 635 -0.98 -11.02 9.07
CA GLN A 635 -0.59 -10.29 10.28
C GLN A 635 -0.72 -11.19 11.51
N GLY A 636 0.23 -11.04 12.43
CA GLY A 636 0.31 -11.87 13.63
C GLY A 636 1.30 -13.02 13.47
N LEU A 637 1.02 -14.14 14.14
CA LEU A 637 1.86 -15.35 14.07
C LEU A 637 1.47 -16.19 12.84
N ASN A 638 2.39 -16.28 11.90
CA ASN A 638 2.34 -17.18 10.76
C ASN A 638 3.19 -18.41 11.08
N ARG A 639 2.63 -19.61 10.87
CA ARG A 639 3.20 -20.85 11.41
C ARG A 639 4.36 -21.40 10.61
N ASN A 640 4.31 -21.25 9.27
CA ASN A 640 5.27 -21.86 8.34
C ASN A 640 5.41 -23.37 8.58
N ASP A 641 4.29 -24.10 8.70
CA ASP A 641 4.30 -25.53 9.04
C ASP A 641 5.26 -26.30 8.12
N GLY A 642 6.18 -27.06 8.72
CA GLY A 642 7.27 -27.75 8.02
C GLY A 642 8.61 -27.00 8.00
N ALA A 643 8.63 -25.71 8.30
CA ALA A 643 9.85 -24.93 8.46
C ALA A 643 10.35 -24.94 9.93
N PRO A 644 11.65 -24.68 10.18
CA PRO A 644 12.19 -24.59 11.54
C PRO A 644 11.73 -23.35 12.30
N TYR A 645 11.16 -22.36 11.62
CA TYR A 645 10.68 -21.11 12.20
C TYR A 645 9.34 -20.70 11.60
N GLY A 646 8.42 -20.30 12.48
CA GLY A 646 7.33 -19.40 12.09
C GLY A 646 7.76 -17.95 12.14
N VAL A 647 6.88 -17.05 11.75
CA VAL A 647 7.12 -15.62 11.75
C VAL A 647 5.98 -14.87 12.43
N PHE A 648 6.31 -13.98 13.35
CA PHE A 648 5.36 -12.99 13.88
C PHE A 648 5.60 -11.67 13.18
N MET A 649 4.64 -11.20 12.39
CA MET A 649 4.80 -9.96 11.61
C MET A 649 3.56 -9.07 11.69
N GLY A 650 3.78 -7.79 11.44
CA GLY A 650 2.73 -6.79 11.41
C GLY A 650 3.28 -5.37 11.34
N PRO A 651 2.41 -4.37 11.19
CA PRO A 651 2.84 -2.99 11.15
C PRO A 651 3.51 -2.56 12.46
N PHE A 652 4.53 -1.71 12.36
CA PHE A 652 5.27 -1.16 13.49
C PHE A 652 4.46 -0.04 14.16
N LEU A 653 3.63 -0.42 15.12
CA LEU A 653 2.65 0.45 15.75
C LEU A 653 3.01 0.78 17.20
N SER A 654 2.57 1.95 17.62
CA SER A 654 2.56 2.39 19.01
C SER A 654 1.51 1.64 19.85
N PRO A 655 1.54 1.74 21.18
CA PRO A 655 0.48 1.21 22.04
C PRO A 655 -0.93 1.75 21.74
N LEU A 656 -1.04 2.90 21.07
CA LEU A 656 -2.30 3.49 20.63
C LEU A 656 -2.72 3.02 19.20
N GLY A 657 -1.98 2.10 18.60
CA GLY A 657 -2.29 1.56 17.28
C GLY A 657 -1.97 2.49 16.10
N ILE A 658 -1.13 3.50 16.29
CA ILE A 658 -0.70 4.41 15.22
C ILE A 658 0.74 4.10 14.81
N PRO A 659 1.15 4.39 13.56
CA PRO A 659 2.52 4.10 13.11
C PRO A 659 3.59 4.74 13.99
N CYS A 660 4.59 3.98 14.39
CA CYS A 660 5.72 4.46 15.20
C CYS A 660 6.66 5.40 14.44
N GLN A 661 6.72 5.32 13.11
CA GLN A 661 7.43 6.33 12.32
C GLN A 661 6.55 7.58 12.14
N SER A 662 7.21 8.75 12.12
CA SER A 662 6.51 10.02 11.91
C SER A 662 5.86 10.09 10.51
N PRO A 663 4.69 10.75 10.39
CA PRO A 663 4.11 11.04 9.10
C PRO A 663 5.01 12.01 8.30
N PRO A 664 4.83 12.14 6.97
CA PRO A 664 3.77 11.56 6.13
C PRO A 664 4.01 10.10 5.76
N TRP A 665 2.90 9.32 5.70
CA TRP A 665 2.94 7.91 5.34
C TRP A 665 2.51 7.65 3.89
N GLY A 666 1.89 8.62 3.22
CA GLY A 666 1.43 8.51 1.85
C GLY A 666 1.52 9.83 1.09
N TYR A 667 1.85 9.71 -0.20
CA TYR A 667 2.02 10.84 -1.09
C TYR A 667 1.36 10.57 -2.45
N VAL A 668 1.18 11.62 -3.25
CA VAL A 668 1.08 11.53 -4.70
C VAL A 668 2.37 12.06 -5.31
N ALA A 669 2.82 11.46 -6.40
CA ALA A 669 4.07 11.84 -7.05
C ALA A 669 3.97 11.74 -8.57
N GLY A 670 4.66 12.65 -9.26
CA GLY A 670 4.83 12.64 -10.70
C GLY A 670 6.28 12.47 -11.12
N VAL A 671 6.52 11.67 -12.15
CA VAL A 671 7.86 11.38 -12.69
C VAL A 671 7.90 11.65 -14.18
N ASP A 672 8.94 12.31 -14.66
CA ASP A 672 9.31 12.35 -16.07
C ASP A 672 10.14 11.09 -16.39
N LEU A 673 9.56 10.14 -17.12
CA LEU A 673 10.19 8.85 -17.43
C LEU A 673 11.36 8.97 -18.41
N ARG A 674 11.44 10.06 -19.19
CA ARG A 674 12.56 10.30 -20.10
C ARG A 674 13.86 10.61 -19.35
N THR A 675 13.72 11.29 -18.22
CA THR A 675 14.85 11.71 -17.38
C THR A 675 15.03 10.88 -16.13
N GLY A 676 14.01 10.09 -15.73
CA GLY A 676 13.97 9.37 -14.48
C GLY A 676 13.87 10.28 -13.24
N LYS A 677 13.40 11.52 -13.39
CA LYS A 677 13.32 12.48 -12.29
C LYS A 677 11.92 12.58 -11.71
N ILE A 678 11.82 12.53 -10.38
CA ILE A 678 10.61 12.89 -9.65
C ILE A 678 10.43 14.41 -9.76
N ALA A 679 9.37 14.84 -10.43
CA ALA A 679 9.07 16.26 -10.63
C ALA A 679 8.39 16.88 -9.40
N TYR A 680 7.44 16.16 -8.82
CA TYR A 680 6.75 16.58 -7.59
C TYR A 680 6.41 15.38 -6.71
N LYS A 681 6.25 15.65 -5.40
CA LYS A 681 5.76 14.69 -4.41
C LYS A 681 5.02 15.47 -3.31
N HIS A 682 3.72 15.23 -3.14
CA HIS A 682 2.86 15.93 -2.20
C HIS A 682 2.15 14.97 -1.26
N LYS A 683 1.96 15.34 0.01
CA LYS A 683 1.21 14.55 1.00
C LYS A 683 -0.21 14.29 0.50
N ASN A 684 -0.67 13.04 0.66
CA ASN A 684 -1.99 12.59 0.23
C ASN A 684 -2.80 11.98 1.36
N GLY A 685 -4.06 12.38 1.47
CA GLY A 685 -5.02 11.82 2.40
C GLY A 685 -4.99 12.39 3.82
N THR A 686 -6.06 12.12 4.55
CA THR A 686 -6.34 12.61 5.90
C THR A 686 -6.55 11.45 6.87
N VAL A 687 -6.43 11.70 8.17
CA VAL A 687 -6.71 10.72 9.23
C VAL A 687 -8.18 10.71 9.68
N GLU A 688 -9.08 11.39 8.97
CA GLU A 688 -10.48 11.59 9.37
C GLU A 688 -11.19 10.28 9.70
N ASP A 689 -10.99 9.23 8.91
CA ASP A 689 -11.67 7.94 9.06
C ASP A 689 -10.95 6.97 10.01
N MET A 690 -9.67 7.24 10.33
CA MET A 690 -8.84 6.35 11.14
C MET A 690 -8.65 6.87 12.57
N ALA A 691 -8.82 8.18 12.80
CA ALA A 691 -8.64 8.78 14.11
C ALA A 691 -9.90 8.67 14.97
N PRO A 692 -9.76 8.50 16.31
CA PRO A 692 -10.90 8.47 17.22
C PRO A 692 -11.75 9.76 17.19
N VAL A 693 -11.14 10.89 16.81
CA VAL A 693 -11.82 12.16 16.56
C VAL A 693 -11.71 12.44 15.07
N PRO A 694 -12.83 12.53 14.34
CA PRO A 694 -12.84 12.65 12.88
C PRO A 694 -12.50 14.08 12.43
N ILE A 695 -11.24 14.47 12.61
CA ILE A 695 -10.72 15.74 12.12
C ILE A 695 -9.90 15.48 10.84
N PRO A 696 -10.18 16.17 9.73
CA PRO A 696 -9.53 15.92 8.44
C PRO A 696 -8.10 16.50 8.40
N LEU A 697 -7.24 16.05 9.31
CA LEU A 697 -5.83 16.47 9.33
C LEU A 697 -5.07 15.79 8.19
N LYS A 698 -4.51 16.60 7.29
CA LYS A 698 -3.75 16.15 6.13
C LYS A 698 -2.33 15.73 6.55
N LEU A 699 -2.20 14.52 7.10
CA LEU A 699 -0.90 13.96 7.49
C LEU A 699 -0.19 13.25 6.34
N GLY A 700 -0.90 12.93 5.26
CA GLY A 700 -0.44 11.96 4.27
C GLY A 700 -0.60 10.55 4.84
N VAL A 701 -1.69 9.87 4.48
CA VAL A 701 -2.03 8.54 5.00
C VAL A 701 -1.65 7.43 4.03
N PRO A 702 -1.44 6.20 4.50
CA PRO A 702 -1.17 5.09 3.61
C PRO A 702 -2.29 4.90 2.58
N GLY A 703 -1.98 4.19 1.52
CA GLY A 703 -2.97 3.82 0.52
C GLY A 703 -2.57 2.57 -0.23
N ILE A 704 -3.58 1.91 -0.76
CA ILE A 704 -3.46 0.74 -1.62
C ILE A 704 -4.56 0.81 -2.67
N GLY A 705 -4.24 0.50 -3.89
CA GLY A 705 -5.08 0.75 -5.06
C GLY A 705 -4.35 1.62 -6.06
N GLY A 706 -4.91 1.79 -7.23
CA GLY A 706 -4.22 2.44 -8.35
C GLY A 706 -4.77 3.80 -8.74
N PRO A 707 -3.94 4.63 -9.40
CA PRO A 707 -4.39 5.83 -10.08
C PRO A 707 -4.90 5.53 -11.50
N MET A 708 -5.61 6.49 -12.08
CA MET A 708 -5.95 6.59 -13.50
C MET A 708 -5.64 7.99 -14.00
N ILE A 709 -5.11 8.11 -15.21
CA ILE A 709 -4.79 9.39 -15.87
C ILE A 709 -5.69 9.58 -17.09
N THR A 710 -6.06 10.82 -17.40
CA THR A 710 -6.74 11.18 -18.65
C THR A 710 -5.87 12.07 -19.53
N ALA A 711 -6.06 12.00 -20.85
CA ALA A 711 -5.43 12.93 -21.80
C ALA A 711 -5.81 14.40 -21.56
N GLY A 712 -6.92 14.65 -20.85
CA GLY A 712 -7.30 15.97 -20.38
C GLY A 712 -6.39 16.54 -19.28
N GLY A 713 -5.38 15.79 -18.85
CA GLY A 713 -4.37 16.25 -17.87
C GLY A 713 -4.80 16.12 -16.40
N VAL A 714 -5.74 15.22 -16.10
CA VAL A 714 -6.24 14.96 -14.75
C VAL A 714 -5.89 13.53 -14.32
N ALA A 715 -5.36 13.37 -13.11
CA ALA A 715 -5.17 12.08 -12.45
C ALA A 715 -6.25 11.87 -11.39
N PHE A 716 -6.87 10.67 -11.35
CA PHE A 716 -7.88 10.27 -10.36
C PHE A 716 -7.34 9.18 -9.45
N LEU A 717 -7.65 9.26 -8.16
CA LEU A 717 -7.15 8.34 -7.14
C LEU A 717 -8.12 8.24 -5.96
N GLY A 718 -8.53 7.00 -5.61
CA GLY A 718 -9.34 6.71 -4.42
C GLY A 718 -8.61 5.87 -3.38
N ALA A 719 -7.33 5.60 -3.58
CA ALA A 719 -6.56 4.55 -2.90
C ALA A 719 -6.17 4.85 -1.44
N ALA A 720 -6.23 6.10 -0.97
CA ALA A 720 -5.91 6.44 0.41
C ALA A 720 -6.88 5.76 1.40
N VAL A 721 -6.40 5.47 2.62
CA VAL A 721 -7.24 4.82 3.65
C VAL A 721 -8.34 5.72 4.23
N ASP A 722 -8.49 6.91 3.72
CA ASP A 722 -9.68 7.74 3.91
C ASP A 722 -10.71 7.50 2.78
N ASP A 723 -11.97 7.76 3.07
CA ASP A 723 -13.06 7.45 2.14
C ASP A 723 -13.28 8.58 1.12
N TYR A 724 -12.25 8.91 0.30
CA TYR A 724 -12.33 9.97 -0.72
C TYR A 724 -11.85 9.51 -2.10
N LEU A 725 -12.61 9.88 -3.14
CA LEU A 725 -12.08 9.96 -4.51
C LEU A 725 -11.54 11.38 -4.73
N ARG A 726 -10.30 11.48 -5.24
CA ARG A 726 -9.63 12.76 -5.52
C ARG A 726 -9.20 12.88 -6.97
N ALA A 727 -9.17 14.12 -7.46
CA ALA A 727 -8.60 14.49 -8.74
C ALA A 727 -7.44 15.46 -8.56
N TYR A 728 -6.39 15.26 -9.35
CA TYR A 728 -5.16 16.04 -9.30
C TYR A 728 -4.82 16.56 -10.69
N ASP A 729 -4.25 17.76 -10.74
CA ASP A 729 -3.55 18.25 -11.92
C ASP A 729 -2.33 17.33 -12.17
N LEU A 730 -2.32 16.62 -13.29
CA LEU A 730 -1.24 15.70 -13.62
C LEU A 730 0.11 16.40 -13.72
N THR A 731 0.13 17.66 -14.18
CA THR A 731 1.36 18.42 -14.39
C THR A 731 2.03 18.85 -13.08
N THR A 732 1.24 19.28 -12.10
CA THR A 732 1.75 19.86 -10.85
C THR A 732 1.51 19.02 -9.60
N GLY A 733 0.68 17.98 -9.68
CA GLY A 733 0.26 17.19 -8.53
C GLY A 733 -0.71 17.91 -7.59
N LYS A 734 -1.18 19.11 -7.95
CA LYS A 734 -2.12 19.88 -7.13
C LYS A 734 -3.47 19.19 -7.10
N GLN A 735 -4.03 18.98 -5.91
CA GLN A 735 -5.40 18.49 -5.75
C GLN A 735 -6.40 19.54 -6.25
N LEU A 736 -7.29 19.13 -7.18
CA LEU A 736 -8.27 20.00 -7.84
C LEU A 736 -9.68 19.76 -7.33
N TRP A 737 -10.00 18.52 -6.97
CA TRP A 737 -11.34 18.10 -6.56
C TRP A 737 -11.27 16.91 -5.64
N GLN A 738 -12.30 16.74 -4.82
CA GLN A 738 -12.54 15.51 -4.07
C GLN A 738 -14.03 15.34 -3.79
N THR A 739 -14.44 14.09 -3.63
CA THR A 739 -15.78 13.72 -3.16
C THR A 739 -15.70 12.62 -2.13
N ARG A 740 -16.61 12.67 -1.15
CA ARG A 740 -16.72 11.65 -0.13
C ARG A 740 -17.35 10.39 -0.72
N LEU A 741 -16.75 9.25 -0.45
CA LEU A 741 -17.28 7.94 -0.79
C LEU A 741 -18.00 7.34 0.42
N PRO A 742 -19.00 6.47 0.19
CA PRO A 742 -19.75 5.82 1.28
C PRO A 742 -18.96 4.69 1.97
N ALA A 743 -17.86 4.24 1.37
CA ALA A 743 -16.95 3.20 1.83
C ALA A 743 -15.55 3.45 1.27
N GLY A 744 -14.56 2.68 1.67
CA GLY A 744 -13.19 2.82 1.19
C GLY A 744 -13.06 2.66 -0.33
N GLY A 745 -12.35 3.57 -0.98
CA GLY A 745 -12.18 3.63 -2.43
C GLY A 745 -10.94 2.89 -2.96
N GLN A 746 -10.48 1.83 -2.31
CA GLN A 746 -9.26 1.10 -2.67
C GLN A 746 -9.46 0.21 -3.91
N SER A 747 -9.91 0.80 -5.00
CA SER A 747 -9.91 0.24 -6.35
C SER A 747 -9.14 1.17 -7.30
N THR A 748 -8.95 0.76 -8.54
CA THR A 748 -8.40 1.64 -9.57
C THR A 748 -9.56 2.28 -10.36
N PRO A 749 -9.66 3.63 -10.41
CA PRO A 749 -10.67 4.29 -11.22
C PRO A 749 -10.51 3.98 -12.72
N MET A 750 -11.59 4.15 -13.49
CA MET A 750 -11.58 4.09 -14.95
C MET A 750 -12.36 5.27 -15.54
N SER A 751 -12.17 5.52 -16.85
CA SER A 751 -12.91 6.56 -17.55
C SER A 751 -13.39 6.05 -18.90
N TYR A 752 -14.62 6.42 -19.27
CA TYR A 752 -15.25 5.96 -20.49
C TYR A 752 -16.18 7.03 -21.07
N THR A 753 -16.67 6.83 -22.31
CA THR A 753 -17.68 7.67 -22.95
C THR A 753 -19.04 6.98 -22.88
N GLY A 754 -20.07 7.67 -22.42
CA GLY A 754 -21.44 7.22 -22.45
C GLY A 754 -22.11 7.48 -23.80
N LYS A 755 -23.36 6.95 -24.01
CA LYS A 755 -24.17 7.20 -25.21
C LYS A 755 -24.52 8.68 -25.42
N ASP A 756 -24.54 9.45 -24.32
CA ASP A 756 -24.72 10.90 -24.36
C ASP A 756 -23.47 11.65 -24.86
N GLY A 757 -22.41 10.96 -25.23
CA GLY A 757 -21.15 11.50 -25.67
C GLY A 757 -20.33 12.17 -24.57
N LYS A 758 -20.77 12.10 -23.31
CA LYS A 758 -20.03 12.64 -22.15
C LYS A 758 -18.99 11.67 -21.62
N GLN A 759 -17.91 12.23 -21.08
CA GLN A 759 -16.90 11.48 -20.36
C GLN A 759 -17.37 11.19 -18.93
N TYR A 760 -17.29 9.93 -18.54
CA TYR A 760 -17.57 9.44 -17.20
C TYR A 760 -16.26 9.03 -16.51
N VAL A 761 -16.23 9.16 -15.19
CA VAL A 761 -15.21 8.60 -14.30
C VAL A 761 -15.89 7.68 -13.31
N LEU A 762 -15.46 6.44 -13.23
CA LEU A 762 -16.04 5.42 -12.37
C LEU A 762 -15.04 4.94 -11.34
N ILE A 763 -15.54 4.72 -10.11
CA ILE A 763 -14.80 4.07 -9.02
C ILE A 763 -15.70 3.06 -8.32
N VAL A 764 -15.06 2.01 -7.79
CA VAL A 764 -15.72 1.07 -6.87
C VAL A 764 -15.33 1.42 -5.44
N ALA A 765 -16.31 1.55 -4.56
CA ALA A 765 -16.11 1.86 -3.15
C ALA A 765 -16.64 0.71 -2.29
N GLY A 766 -15.76 -0.17 -1.90
CA GLY A 766 -16.10 -1.39 -1.16
C GLY A 766 -15.18 -1.72 -0.01
N GLY A 767 -14.13 -0.93 0.18
CA GLY A 767 -13.16 -1.07 1.25
C GLY A 767 -12.11 -2.15 1.01
N HIS A 768 -11.13 -2.19 1.90
CA HIS A 768 -10.01 -3.12 1.88
C HIS A 768 -9.79 -3.71 3.28
N GLY A 769 -9.95 -5.01 3.41
CA GLY A 769 -9.92 -5.70 4.70
C GLY A 769 -8.58 -5.60 5.41
N SER A 770 -7.44 -5.76 4.70
CA SER A 770 -6.09 -5.71 5.31
C SER A 770 -5.74 -4.35 5.92
N VAL A 771 -6.33 -3.26 5.44
CA VAL A 771 -6.08 -1.91 5.96
C VAL A 771 -7.24 -1.35 6.78
N GLY A 772 -8.29 -2.15 6.99
CA GLY A 772 -9.39 -1.84 7.89
C GLY A 772 -10.29 -0.67 7.46
N THR A 773 -10.34 -0.34 6.15
CA THR A 773 -11.23 0.69 5.65
C THR A 773 -12.68 0.19 5.62
N LYS A 774 -13.62 1.12 5.62
CA LYS A 774 -15.05 0.81 5.67
C LYS A 774 -15.47 -0.05 4.49
N ALA A 775 -16.04 -1.22 4.77
CA ALA A 775 -16.58 -2.11 3.77
C ALA A 775 -17.85 -1.56 3.12
N GLY A 776 -18.05 -1.90 1.85
CA GLY A 776 -19.22 -1.51 1.06
C GLY A 776 -19.33 -2.33 -0.23
N ASP A 777 -20.31 -1.96 -1.07
CA ASP A 777 -20.64 -2.65 -2.31
C ASP A 777 -21.04 -1.67 -3.43
N TYR A 778 -20.43 -0.50 -3.43
CA TYR A 778 -20.82 0.61 -4.30
C TYR A 778 -20.01 0.64 -5.59
N VAL A 779 -20.71 0.83 -6.71
CA VAL A 779 -20.14 1.22 -8.01
C VAL A 779 -20.67 2.61 -8.30
N MET A 780 -19.77 3.59 -8.45
CA MET A 780 -20.13 5.00 -8.55
C MET A 780 -19.53 5.65 -9.78
N SER A 781 -20.35 6.34 -10.55
CA SER A 781 -19.91 7.00 -11.79
C SER A 781 -20.24 8.49 -11.74
N TYR A 782 -19.27 9.30 -12.15
CA TYR A 782 -19.31 10.76 -12.13
C TYR A 782 -19.15 11.30 -13.54
N LYS A 783 -19.77 12.45 -13.84
CA LYS A 783 -19.61 13.16 -15.13
C LYS A 783 -19.77 14.67 -14.94
N LEU A 784 -19.40 15.44 -15.96
CA LEU A 784 -19.73 16.86 -16.03
C LEU A 784 -21.23 17.05 -16.27
N PRO A 785 -21.83 18.13 -15.71
CA PRO A 785 -23.24 18.48 -15.89
C PRO A 785 -23.71 18.53 -17.33
#